data_293beacecdce84df2b9e4d0c6408f96e
#
_entry.id   293beacecdce84df2b9e4d0c6408f96e
#
_cell.length_a   1.000
_cell.length_b   1.000
_cell.length_c   1.000
_cell.angle_alpha   90.00
_cell.angle_beta   90.00
_cell.angle_gamma   90.00
#
_symmetry.space_group_name_H-M   'P 1'
#
loop_
_entity.id
_entity.type
_entity.pdbx_description
1 polymer ?
#
loop_
_entity_poly.entity_id
_entity_poly.type
_entity_poly.pdbx_seq_one_letter_code
_entity_poly.pdbx_strand_id
1 'polypeptide(L)'
;PSSSNYSRVYLVSDQQNLKGALNGYYVQFGETGSNDAIEIFKQTGTTSVSVARGTNGFIAAASTISVKITRDNAGLWSIYADASAGTNFTLQSSGTDATINSGNYFGVSCTYTSSNATGFYFDDFSIPYIADVTPPTLTSAIPLSNTALDVKFSEPIDLNTAQTTANYSVQGLGVPSTAARDISDFSLVHLTFSTPFNSGTAYTLAVSNVSDLNSNVIAAGSTIGFTWNAPVTAQAFDVVINEIYFEPIVSAPLPNAEFVELYNRSNKILSLNGWTLSDGSTSVASIGAVTLQPGTYIIICKNSDTTSFIPYGNTTGTSSFPSLNNDVGDDLRLTDNNGTLIDRVIFSDDNYNDDSKKTGGFTIERIDADFTCNSRFNWHASEDSQGGTPAKVNSVKGTSSDTTPPQALDAYPLTTTLIRITFNENTDTVIASQTSSYTIDNGIGQPASVILSDNHAFLTLSNALQTGIVYYVNLNSSIADCPGNKITGNLSLKIGIAETAAAGDVLINEILFNPKTGGNDFVELYNNSSKIIDLKNIKVATTDDNNLITTNYTVSDNGYLLFPQAFIALTSDVASLQSIYANAIGNNLLKASLPGFNDDKGVCVITDFALNRIDQLNYNKRWHFPLIDDQNGVSLERIWFNKGTQDSTNWHSAAEAVGYATPGYKNSQSLNEQLPVKDFVITPEVFSPDNDGYNDVITFNISMNEPGYILNAKIYNEAGQLVRNLVKSKLLAPEDSFMWDGITDKNDKASVGIYIVYAEAFNPEGKTKKYKKAFVVASKL
;
A
#
# COMPACT_ATOMS: atom_id res chain seq x y z
N PRO A 1 -30.59 -40.53 -30.89
CA PRO A 1 -30.56 -39.42 -29.91
C PRO A 1 -30.50 -38.08 -30.63
N SER A 2 -30.97 -37.03 -29.98
CA SER A 2 -30.88 -35.63 -30.45
C SER A 2 -31.22 -34.67 -29.31
N SER A 3 -31.10 -33.35 -29.54
CA SER A 3 -31.49 -32.36 -28.51
C SER A 3 -32.96 -32.46 -28.05
N SER A 4 -33.82 -33.12 -28.83
CA SER A 4 -35.24 -33.33 -28.52
C SER A 4 -35.54 -34.79 -28.16
N ASN A 5 -34.55 -35.69 -28.23
CA ASN A 5 -34.74 -37.12 -27.93
C ASN A 5 -33.48 -37.63 -27.18
N TYR A 6 -33.52 -37.54 -25.85
CA TYR A 6 -32.46 -38.02 -24.96
C TYR A 6 -33.01 -38.57 -23.67
N SER A 7 -32.23 -39.36 -22.97
CA SER A 7 -32.61 -39.88 -21.64
C SER A 7 -31.51 -39.56 -20.62
N ARG A 8 -31.99 -39.51 -19.38
CA ARG A 8 -31.14 -39.35 -18.19
C ARG A 8 -31.46 -40.42 -17.17
N VAL A 9 -30.45 -41.09 -16.69
CA VAL A 9 -30.54 -41.97 -15.54
C VAL A 9 -29.88 -41.26 -14.38
N TYR A 10 -30.70 -40.79 -13.43
CA TYR A 10 -30.23 -40.15 -12.22
C TYR A 10 -29.71 -41.23 -11.26
N LEU A 11 -28.43 -41.19 -10.98
CA LEU A 11 -27.71 -42.10 -10.09
C LEU A 11 -27.92 -41.70 -8.64
N VAL A 12 -28.01 -40.37 -8.39
CA VAL A 12 -28.22 -39.74 -7.08
C VAL A 12 -29.07 -38.50 -7.30
N SER A 13 -30.15 -38.31 -6.51
CA SER A 13 -30.97 -37.09 -6.49
C SER A 13 -31.50 -36.82 -5.09
N ASP A 14 -31.48 -35.55 -4.67
CA ASP A 14 -32.12 -35.09 -3.43
C ASP A 14 -33.64 -34.87 -3.60
N GLN A 15 -34.16 -34.87 -4.84
CA GLN A 15 -35.56 -34.64 -5.17
C GLN A 15 -36.18 -35.82 -5.92
N GLN A 16 -37.45 -36.12 -5.61
CA GLN A 16 -38.21 -37.11 -6.33
C GLN A 16 -38.58 -36.67 -7.75
N ASN A 17 -38.81 -35.38 -7.95
CA ASN A 17 -39.10 -34.82 -9.25
C ASN A 17 -37.83 -34.56 -10.05
N LEU A 18 -37.44 -35.48 -10.91
CA LEU A 18 -36.24 -35.43 -11.73
C LEU A 18 -36.25 -34.39 -12.87
N LYS A 19 -37.38 -33.67 -13.06
CA LYS A 19 -37.51 -32.62 -14.10
C LYS A 19 -37.34 -31.21 -13.57
N GLY A 20 -37.20 -31.04 -12.26
CA GLY A 20 -37.06 -29.77 -11.58
C GLY A 20 -35.64 -29.41 -11.20
N ALA A 21 -35.55 -28.38 -10.37
CA ALA A 21 -34.29 -28.05 -9.69
C ALA A 21 -33.99 -29.13 -8.64
N LEU A 22 -32.78 -29.72 -8.69
CA LEU A 22 -32.34 -30.76 -7.78
C LEU A 22 -30.80 -30.74 -7.67
N ASN A 23 -30.26 -31.41 -6.66
CA ASN A 23 -28.82 -31.68 -6.54
C ASN A 23 -28.59 -33.19 -6.70
N GLY A 24 -27.72 -33.55 -7.64
CA GLY A 24 -27.50 -34.96 -7.93
C GLY A 24 -26.56 -35.21 -9.09
N TYR A 25 -26.38 -36.51 -9.42
CA TYR A 25 -25.63 -36.95 -10.60
C TYR A 25 -26.54 -37.76 -11.52
N TYR A 26 -26.41 -37.52 -12.81
CA TYR A 26 -27.10 -38.36 -13.81
C TYR A 26 -26.17 -38.72 -14.98
N VAL A 27 -26.47 -39.85 -15.59
CA VAL A 27 -25.90 -40.24 -16.88
C VAL A 27 -26.87 -39.85 -17.97
N GLN A 28 -26.39 -39.11 -18.97
CA GLN A 28 -27.17 -38.72 -20.13
C GLN A 28 -26.82 -39.57 -21.35
N PHE A 29 -27.84 -39.96 -22.08
CA PHE A 29 -27.77 -40.69 -23.34
C PHE A 29 -28.43 -39.83 -24.42
N GLY A 30 -27.63 -39.27 -25.32
CA GLY A 30 -28.10 -38.40 -26.40
C GLY A 30 -27.85 -36.92 -26.17
N GLU A 31 -27.48 -36.27 -27.25
CA GLU A 31 -27.21 -34.83 -27.30
C GLU A 31 -27.57 -34.23 -28.66
N THR A 32 -27.23 -32.96 -28.88
CA THR A 32 -27.41 -32.28 -30.17
C THR A 32 -26.34 -32.70 -31.16
N GLY A 33 -26.75 -33.08 -32.38
CA GLY A 33 -25.83 -33.49 -33.44
C GLY A 33 -25.57 -34.99 -33.49
N SER A 34 -24.44 -35.41 -34.03
CA SER A 34 -24.03 -36.82 -34.22
C SER A 34 -22.92 -37.27 -33.28
N ASN A 35 -22.58 -36.46 -32.26
CA ASN A 35 -21.51 -36.74 -31.31
C ASN A 35 -21.99 -37.54 -30.08
N ASP A 36 -23.23 -38.04 -30.13
CA ASP A 36 -23.89 -38.74 -29.02
C ASP A 36 -22.95 -39.63 -28.23
N ALA A 37 -22.60 -39.19 -27.02
CA ALA A 37 -21.77 -39.89 -26.05
C ALA A 37 -22.61 -40.33 -24.82
N ILE A 38 -22.05 -41.22 -24.03
CA ILE A 38 -22.53 -41.48 -22.67
C ILE A 38 -21.79 -40.49 -21.77
N GLU A 39 -22.51 -39.64 -21.04
CA GLU A 39 -21.89 -38.59 -20.26
C GLU A 39 -22.49 -38.48 -18.86
N ILE A 40 -21.64 -38.34 -17.84
CA ILE A 40 -22.06 -38.07 -16.47
C ILE A 40 -22.07 -36.57 -16.23
N PHE A 41 -23.16 -36.09 -15.65
CA PHE A 41 -23.32 -34.70 -15.22
C PHE A 41 -23.59 -34.63 -13.74
N LYS A 42 -23.04 -33.59 -13.11
CA LYS A 42 -23.51 -33.05 -11.85
C LYS A 42 -24.56 -32.00 -12.12
N GLN A 43 -25.72 -32.10 -11.46
CA GLN A 43 -26.75 -31.06 -11.45
C GLN A 43 -26.77 -30.38 -10.09
N THR A 44 -26.76 -29.04 -10.09
CA THR A 44 -26.98 -28.19 -8.91
C THR A 44 -28.07 -27.19 -9.24
N GLY A 45 -29.21 -27.35 -8.57
CA GLY A 45 -30.43 -26.60 -8.94
C GLY A 45 -30.86 -26.94 -10.38
N THR A 46 -30.83 -25.97 -11.27
CA THR A 46 -31.16 -26.12 -12.70
C THR A 46 -29.96 -26.22 -13.62
N THR A 47 -28.73 -26.04 -13.08
CA THR A 47 -27.49 -26.02 -13.84
C THR A 47 -26.85 -27.42 -13.83
N SER A 48 -26.31 -27.84 -14.98
CA SER A 48 -25.60 -29.12 -15.12
C SER A 48 -24.19 -28.89 -15.65
N VAL A 49 -23.22 -29.57 -15.03
CA VAL A 49 -21.81 -29.52 -15.42
C VAL A 49 -21.33 -30.95 -15.71
N SER A 50 -20.59 -31.14 -16.81
CA SER A 50 -20.02 -32.42 -17.20
C SER A 50 -18.95 -32.87 -16.19
N VAL A 51 -19.03 -34.12 -15.74
CA VAL A 51 -18.05 -34.77 -14.87
C VAL A 51 -17.17 -35.73 -15.67
N ALA A 52 -17.77 -36.57 -16.50
CA ALA A 52 -17.03 -37.51 -17.34
C ALA A 52 -17.78 -37.70 -18.67
N ARG A 53 -17.10 -37.54 -19.78
CA ARG A 53 -17.66 -37.70 -21.12
C ARG A 53 -17.00 -38.87 -21.85
N GLY A 54 -17.80 -39.82 -22.26
CA GLY A 54 -17.39 -40.99 -23.03
C GLY A 54 -17.05 -40.69 -24.50
N THR A 55 -16.84 -41.70 -25.27
CA THR A 55 -16.43 -41.61 -26.67
C THR A 55 -17.54 -40.94 -27.52
N ASN A 56 -17.17 -39.91 -28.27
CA ASN A 56 -18.10 -39.25 -29.21
C ASN A 56 -18.61 -40.25 -30.27
N GLY A 57 -19.94 -40.19 -30.53
CA GLY A 57 -20.58 -41.04 -31.51
C GLY A 57 -20.83 -42.47 -31.04
N PHE A 58 -20.52 -42.86 -29.81
CA PHE A 58 -20.67 -44.22 -29.32
C PHE A 58 -22.13 -44.72 -29.39
N ILE A 59 -23.09 -43.82 -29.23
CA ILE A 59 -24.53 -44.10 -29.30
C ILE A 59 -25.23 -43.28 -30.40
N ALA A 60 -24.52 -42.85 -31.43
CA ALA A 60 -25.08 -42.02 -32.51
C ALA A 60 -26.13 -42.74 -33.37
N ALA A 61 -26.17 -44.07 -33.36
CA ALA A 61 -27.20 -44.88 -34.01
C ALA A 61 -28.10 -45.51 -32.95
N ALA A 62 -29.24 -46.08 -33.35
CA ALA A 62 -30.09 -46.86 -32.49
C ALA A 62 -29.28 -48.04 -31.95
N SER A 63 -29.13 -48.12 -30.63
CA SER A 63 -28.25 -49.05 -29.93
C SER A 63 -28.95 -49.72 -28.77
N THR A 64 -28.67 -51.03 -28.59
CA THR A 64 -28.90 -51.71 -27.32
C THR A 64 -27.55 -51.88 -26.67
N ILE A 65 -27.31 -51.30 -25.51
CA ILE A 65 -26.00 -51.29 -24.82
C ILE A 65 -26.17 -51.64 -23.35
N SER A 66 -25.13 -52.23 -22.76
CA SER A 66 -24.99 -52.31 -21.32
C SER A 66 -24.05 -51.20 -20.83
N VAL A 67 -24.41 -50.55 -19.72
CA VAL A 67 -23.61 -49.48 -19.11
C VAL A 67 -23.35 -49.80 -17.65
N LYS A 68 -22.10 -49.67 -17.24
CA LYS A 68 -21.68 -49.78 -15.84
C LYS A 68 -21.06 -48.45 -15.40
N ILE A 69 -21.58 -47.91 -14.33
CA ILE A 69 -21.03 -46.72 -13.69
C ILE A 69 -20.46 -47.11 -12.34
N THR A 70 -19.24 -46.64 -12.06
CA THR A 70 -18.65 -46.81 -10.72
C THR A 70 -18.25 -45.45 -10.18
N ARG A 71 -18.27 -45.31 -8.86
CA ARG A 71 -17.73 -44.17 -8.12
C ARG A 71 -16.92 -44.71 -6.94
N ASP A 72 -15.70 -44.25 -6.77
CA ASP A 72 -14.90 -44.57 -5.59
C ASP A 72 -15.10 -43.55 -4.45
N ASN A 73 -14.47 -43.80 -3.29
CA ASN A 73 -14.55 -42.93 -2.12
C ASN A 73 -13.88 -41.57 -2.31
N ALA A 74 -12.99 -41.41 -3.30
CA ALA A 74 -12.38 -40.15 -3.70
C ALA A 74 -13.24 -39.36 -4.67
N GLY A 75 -14.40 -39.89 -5.08
CA GLY A 75 -15.31 -39.25 -6.03
C GLY A 75 -14.90 -39.45 -7.49
N LEU A 76 -14.05 -40.39 -7.82
CA LEU A 76 -13.73 -40.73 -9.20
C LEU A 76 -14.87 -41.55 -9.81
N TRP A 77 -15.59 -40.93 -10.74
CA TRP A 77 -16.61 -41.54 -11.55
C TRP A 77 -16.00 -42.17 -12.80
N SER A 78 -16.39 -43.40 -13.13
CA SER A 78 -15.95 -44.09 -14.34
C SER A 78 -17.14 -44.65 -15.11
N ILE A 79 -17.15 -44.45 -16.42
CA ILE A 79 -18.15 -44.92 -17.38
C ILE A 79 -17.57 -46.13 -18.10
N TYR A 80 -18.24 -47.22 -18.02
CA TYR A 80 -17.93 -48.43 -18.81
C TYR A 80 -19.14 -48.78 -19.66
N ALA A 81 -18.93 -49.27 -20.89
CA ALA A 81 -20.01 -49.68 -21.77
C ALA A 81 -19.63 -50.95 -22.56
N ASP A 82 -20.65 -51.74 -22.88
CA ASP A 82 -20.59 -52.84 -23.83
C ASP A 82 -21.61 -52.59 -24.95
N ALA A 83 -21.10 -52.36 -26.16
CA ALA A 83 -21.92 -52.03 -27.36
C ALA A 83 -22.74 -53.26 -27.85
N SER A 84 -22.48 -54.46 -27.38
CA SER A 84 -23.22 -55.68 -27.74
C SER A 84 -24.32 -56.05 -26.72
N ALA A 85 -24.61 -55.17 -25.76
CA ALA A 85 -25.52 -55.41 -24.65
C ALA A 85 -25.14 -56.60 -23.78
N GLY A 86 -23.86 -56.94 -23.71
CA GLY A 86 -23.29 -58.04 -22.90
C GLY A 86 -22.67 -57.51 -21.62
N THR A 87 -21.64 -58.25 -21.16
CA THR A 87 -20.91 -57.97 -19.92
C THR A 87 -19.43 -57.63 -20.17
N ASN A 88 -18.99 -57.45 -21.41
CA ASN A 88 -17.61 -57.08 -21.78
C ASN A 88 -17.43 -55.57 -21.71
N PHE A 89 -17.49 -55.00 -20.52
CA PHE A 89 -17.43 -53.57 -20.28
C PHE A 89 -16.03 -53.00 -20.60
N THR A 90 -15.98 -52.03 -21.49
CA THR A 90 -14.79 -51.22 -21.79
C THR A 90 -14.91 -49.83 -21.19
N LEU A 91 -13.83 -49.31 -20.60
CA LEU A 91 -13.80 -47.98 -20.04
C LEU A 91 -13.96 -46.93 -21.17
N GLN A 92 -14.95 -46.07 -21.03
CA GLN A 92 -15.22 -44.97 -21.95
C GLN A 92 -14.60 -43.67 -21.49
N SER A 93 -14.67 -43.35 -20.19
CA SER A 93 -14.09 -42.13 -19.61
C SER A 93 -14.16 -42.22 -18.07
N SER A 94 -13.39 -41.30 -17.44
CA SER A 94 -13.47 -41.05 -16.00
C SER A 94 -13.34 -39.57 -15.72
N GLY A 95 -13.91 -39.12 -14.58
CA GLY A 95 -13.82 -37.73 -14.08
C GLY A 95 -14.09 -37.68 -12.59
N THR A 96 -13.55 -36.70 -11.88
CA THR A 96 -13.65 -36.60 -10.42
C THR A 96 -14.61 -35.50 -9.99
N ASP A 97 -15.59 -35.87 -9.20
CA ASP A 97 -16.43 -34.95 -8.41
C ASP A 97 -16.96 -35.65 -7.15
N ALA A 98 -16.60 -35.12 -5.98
CA ALA A 98 -16.97 -35.67 -4.68
C ALA A 98 -17.98 -34.81 -3.92
N THR A 99 -18.56 -33.78 -4.54
CA THR A 99 -19.32 -32.73 -3.84
C THR A 99 -20.70 -33.18 -3.36
N ILE A 100 -21.37 -34.16 -4.02
CA ILE A 100 -22.64 -34.74 -3.57
C ILE A 100 -22.42 -36.19 -3.19
N ASN A 101 -22.57 -36.46 -1.90
CA ASN A 101 -22.22 -37.81 -1.36
C ASN A 101 -23.44 -38.68 -1.05
N SER A 102 -24.64 -38.14 -1.04
CA SER A 102 -25.85 -38.85 -0.76
C SER A 102 -27.05 -38.31 -1.51
N GLY A 103 -28.08 -39.10 -1.68
CA GLY A 103 -29.37 -38.69 -2.23
C GLY A 103 -30.38 -39.81 -2.00
N ASN A 104 -31.67 -39.43 -1.99
CA ASN A 104 -32.72 -40.34 -1.60
C ASN A 104 -33.39 -41.03 -2.82
N TYR A 105 -33.07 -40.58 -4.01
CA TYR A 105 -33.82 -40.99 -5.21
C TYR A 105 -32.86 -41.43 -6.33
N PHE A 106 -33.25 -42.52 -6.97
CA PHE A 106 -32.73 -43.05 -8.23
C PHE A 106 -33.88 -43.08 -9.24
N GLY A 107 -33.65 -42.79 -10.52
CA GLY A 107 -34.72 -42.89 -11.49
C GLY A 107 -34.34 -42.45 -12.91
N VAL A 108 -35.27 -42.59 -13.81
CA VAL A 108 -35.09 -42.30 -15.23
C VAL A 108 -35.97 -41.13 -15.66
N SER A 109 -35.43 -40.23 -16.49
CA SER A 109 -36.15 -39.15 -17.12
C SER A 109 -35.85 -39.15 -18.62
N CYS A 110 -36.91 -39.14 -19.47
CA CYS A 110 -36.78 -39.07 -20.91
C CYS A 110 -37.38 -37.79 -21.45
N THR A 111 -36.74 -37.20 -22.43
CA THR A 111 -37.25 -36.14 -23.29
C THR A 111 -37.35 -36.70 -24.71
N TYR A 112 -38.55 -36.63 -25.32
CA TYR A 112 -38.78 -37.19 -26.63
C TYR A 112 -39.87 -36.43 -27.42
N THR A 113 -39.79 -36.50 -28.73
CA THR A 113 -40.82 -36.07 -29.63
C THR A 113 -41.92 -37.17 -29.71
N SER A 114 -43.14 -36.82 -30.07
CA SER A 114 -44.26 -37.76 -30.13
C SER A 114 -44.00 -38.98 -30.98
N SER A 115 -43.19 -38.88 -32.07
CA SER A 115 -42.76 -39.97 -32.93
C SER A 115 -41.77 -40.97 -32.25
N ASN A 116 -41.15 -40.56 -31.16
CA ASN A 116 -40.16 -41.35 -30.42
C ASN A 116 -40.64 -41.77 -29.04
N ALA A 117 -41.93 -41.67 -28.76
CA ALA A 117 -42.48 -41.98 -27.42
C ALA A 117 -42.27 -43.46 -27.00
N THR A 118 -42.07 -44.34 -27.94
CA THR A 118 -41.80 -45.77 -27.71
C THR A 118 -40.36 -46.17 -28.06
N GLY A 119 -39.43 -45.22 -28.10
CA GLY A 119 -38.07 -45.44 -28.55
C GLY A 119 -37.02 -45.61 -27.41
N PHE A 120 -37.44 -45.52 -26.16
CA PHE A 120 -36.53 -45.62 -25.01
C PHE A 120 -36.94 -46.85 -24.15
N TYR A 121 -36.03 -47.73 -23.99
CA TYR A 121 -36.19 -48.95 -23.17
C TYR A 121 -35.06 -49.03 -22.15
N PHE A 122 -35.42 -49.33 -20.90
CA PHE A 122 -34.47 -49.53 -19.81
C PHE A 122 -34.85 -50.82 -19.08
N ASP A 123 -33.84 -51.65 -18.85
CA ASP A 123 -34.04 -52.93 -18.19
C ASP A 123 -32.79 -53.30 -17.37
N ASP A 124 -32.90 -54.29 -16.51
CA ASP A 124 -31.79 -54.91 -15.75
C ASP A 124 -31.00 -53.93 -14.90
N PHE A 125 -31.64 -52.95 -14.21
CA PHE A 125 -30.96 -52.11 -13.25
C PHE A 125 -30.43 -52.94 -12.07
N SER A 126 -29.12 -52.93 -11.88
CA SER A 126 -28.48 -53.56 -10.74
C SER A 126 -27.63 -52.52 -9.99
N ILE A 127 -27.96 -52.31 -8.72
CA ILE A 127 -27.17 -51.48 -7.81
C ILE A 127 -26.68 -52.41 -6.71
N PRO A 128 -25.45 -52.96 -6.82
CA PRO A 128 -24.93 -53.88 -5.81
C PRO A 128 -24.73 -53.09 -4.49
N TYR A 129 -25.33 -53.57 -3.41
CA TYR A 129 -25.05 -53.11 -2.07
C TYR A 129 -23.70 -53.67 -1.64
N ILE A 130 -22.68 -52.81 -1.49
CA ILE A 130 -21.42 -53.18 -0.83
C ILE A 130 -21.62 -52.81 0.64
N ALA A 131 -21.76 -53.80 1.49
CA ALA A 131 -21.87 -53.55 2.91
C ALA A 131 -20.54 -52.93 3.40
N ASP A 132 -20.62 -51.79 4.04
CA ASP A 132 -19.49 -51.30 4.81
C ASP A 132 -19.31 -52.20 6.04
N VAL A 133 -18.11 -52.72 6.18
CA VAL A 133 -17.71 -53.59 7.29
C VAL A 133 -16.53 -52.99 8.10
N THR A 134 -16.21 -51.75 7.84
CA THR A 134 -15.09 -51.02 8.47
C THR A 134 -15.59 -50.29 9.73
N PRO A 135 -15.14 -50.61 10.93
CA PRO A 135 -15.51 -49.91 12.14
C PRO A 135 -14.92 -48.50 12.17
N PRO A 136 -15.61 -47.50 12.77
CA PRO A 136 -15.06 -46.16 12.97
C PRO A 136 -13.85 -46.20 13.91
N THR A 137 -12.90 -45.28 13.68
CA THR A 137 -11.73 -45.06 14.53
C THR A 137 -11.66 -43.64 15.03
N LEU A 138 -10.93 -43.38 16.12
CA LEU A 138 -10.69 -42.02 16.63
C LEU A 138 -9.59 -41.32 15.83
N THR A 139 -9.83 -40.12 15.36
CA THR A 139 -8.85 -39.34 14.60
C THR A 139 -8.31 -38.16 15.40
N SER A 140 -9.15 -37.50 16.21
CA SER A 140 -8.69 -36.40 17.09
C SER A 140 -9.59 -36.25 18.33
N ALA A 141 -9.02 -35.65 19.40
CA ALA A 141 -9.72 -35.17 20.58
C ALA A 141 -9.19 -33.78 20.93
N ILE A 142 -9.99 -32.76 20.71
CA ILE A 142 -9.59 -31.35 20.83
C ILE A 142 -10.39 -30.67 21.94
N PRO A 143 -9.76 -30.25 23.05
CA PRO A 143 -10.46 -29.54 24.10
C PRO A 143 -10.77 -28.09 23.67
N LEU A 144 -12.04 -27.70 23.74
CA LEU A 144 -12.51 -26.34 23.44
C LEU A 144 -12.51 -25.44 24.68
N SER A 145 -12.69 -26.03 25.86
CA SER A 145 -12.62 -25.34 27.16
C SER A 145 -12.15 -26.32 28.24
N ASN A 146 -12.08 -25.86 29.49
CA ASN A 146 -11.77 -26.77 30.60
C ASN A 146 -12.84 -27.82 30.89
N THR A 147 -13.96 -27.82 30.19
CA THR A 147 -15.05 -28.82 30.36
C THR A 147 -15.58 -29.35 29.02
N ALA A 148 -15.18 -28.81 27.89
CA ALA A 148 -15.70 -29.17 26.57
C ALA A 148 -14.59 -29.86 25.75
N LEU A 149 -14.93 -30.97 25.08
CA LEU A 149 -14.03 -31.76 24.24
C LEU A 149 -14.72 -32.17 22.95
N ASP A 150 -14.13 -31.86 21.82
CA ASP A 150 -14.54 -32.32 20.50
C ASP A 150 -13.81 -33.62 20.15
N VAL A 151 -14.58 -34.63 19.74
CA VAL A 151 -14.05 -35.95 19.36
C VAL A 151 -14.41 -36.23 17.91
N LYS A 152 -13.41 -36.42 17.07
CA LYS A 152 -13.57 -36.72 15.65
C LYS A 152 -13.32 -38.17 15.37
N PHE A 153 -14.19 -38.77 14.57
CA PHE A 153 -14.11 -40.14 14.08
C PHE A 153 -13.67 -40.15 12.60
N SER A 154 -13.20 -41.30 12.14
CA SER A 154 -12.77 -41.51 10.75
C SER A 154 -13.92 -41.41 9.74
N GLU A 155 -15.17 -41.56 10.18
CA GLU A 155 -16.36 -41.66 9.37
C GLU A 155 -17.62 -41.22 10.13
N PRO A 156 -18.76 -41.00 9.43
CA PRO A 156 -20.05 -40.72 10.06
C PRO A 156 -20.51 -41.81 11.01
N ILE A 157 -20.90 -41.46 12.23
CA ILE A 157 -21.32 -42.34 13.29
C ILE A 157 -22.83 -42.29 13.55
N ASP A 158 -23.41 -43.36 14.08
CA ASP A 158 -24.83 -43.44 14.42
C ASP A 158 -25.22 -42.48 15.54
N LEU A 159 -26.35 -41.79 15.39
CA LEU A 159 -26.80 -40.76 16.31
C LEU A 159 -27.00 -41.26 17.73
N ASN A 160 -27.63 -42.46 17.90
CA ASN A 160 -27.99 -42.94 19.22
C ASN A 160 -26.76 -43.42 20.01
N THR A 161 -25.84 -44.12 19.35
CA THR A 161 -24.62 -44.59 19.98
C THR A 161 -23.67 -43.43 20.26
N ALA A 162 -23.58 -42.42 19.37
CA ALA A 162 -22.78 -41.22 19.54
C ALA A 162 -23.25 -40.34 20.71
N GLN A 163 -24.54 -40.28 20.97
CA GLN A 163 -25.10 -39.42 22.05
C GLN A 163 -25.22 -40.14 23.40
N THR A 164 -24.84 -41.43 23.47
CA THR A 164 -24.82 -42.19 24.71
C THR A 164 -23.58 -41.87 25.52
N THR A 165 -23.71 -41.08 26.58
CA THR A 165 -22.61 -40.58 27.42
C THR A 165 -21.76 -41.72 28.01
N ALA A 166 -22.39 -42.89 28.36
CA ALA A 166 -21.70 -44.05 28.87
C ALA A 166 -20.68 -44.68 27.89
N ASN A 167 -20.74 -44.33 26.62
CA ASN A 167 -19.80 -44.80 25.60
C ASN A 167 -18.44 -44.06 25.65
N TYR A 168 -18.34 -43.03 26.48
CA TYR A 168 -17.14 -42.21 26.64
C TYR A 168 -16.69 -42.18 28.09
N SER A 169 -15.40 -42.23 28.34
CA SER A 169 -14.88 -42.04 29.69
C SER A 169 -13.45 -41.46 29.66
N VAL A 170 -13.15 -40.56 30.60
CA VAL A 170 -11.81 -40.05 30.82
C VAL A 170 -11.32 -40.49 32.20
N GLN A 171 -10.16 -41.09 32.25
CA GLN A 171 -9.58 -41.55 33.51
C GLN A 171 -9.42 -40.37 34.49
N GLY A 172 -10.01 -40.51 35.69
CA GLY A 172 -9.99 -39.49 36.73
C GLY A 172 -11.13 -38.44 36.66
N LEU A 173 -11.86 -38.39 35.54
CA LEU A 173 -12.98 -37.46 35.35
C LEU A 173 -14.33 -38.16 35.18
N GLY A 174 -14.31 -39.43 34.76
CA GLY A 174 -15.51 -40.26 34.53
C GLY A 174 -16.12 -40.01 33.15
N VAL A 175 -17.45 -40.19 33.08
CA VAL A 175 -18.23 -40.03 31.85
C VAL A 175 -18.62 -38.57 31.65
N PRO A 176 -18.79 -38.08 30.40
CA PRO A 176 -19.29 -36.73 30.15
C PRO A 176 -20.73 -36.57 30.64
N SER A 177 -21.07 -35.37 31.01
CA SER A 177 -22.46 -34.97 31.36
C SER A 177 -23.36 -34.92 30.13
N THR A 178 -22.80 -34.58 28.96
CA THR A 178 -23.50 -34.58 27.67
C THR A 178 -22.59 -35.10 26.57
N ALA A 179 -23.23 -35.74 25.56
CA ALA A 179 -22.61 -36.09 24.28
C ALA A 179 -23.59 -35.74 23.17
N ALA A 180 -23.14 -34.93 22.23
CA ALA A 180 -23.97 -34.47 21.11
C ALA A 180 -23.23 -34.65 19.78
N ARG A 181 -23.78 -35.45 18.84
CA ARG A 181 -23.26 -35.52 17.47
C ARG A 181 -23.55 -34.23 16.74
N ASP A 182 -22.58 -33.70 16.03
CA ASP A 182 -22.73 -32.47 15.21
C ASP A 182 -23.82 -32.66 14.14
N ILE A 183 -24.55 -31.61 13.82
CA ILE A 183 -25.68 -31.65 12.87
C ILE A 183 -25.26 -31.54 11.42
N SER A 184 -24.05 -31.06 11.17
CA SER A 184 -23.47 -30.86 9.84
C SER A 184 -22.32 -31.84 9.53
N ASP A 185 -21.61 -32.26 10.57
CA ASP A 185 -20.51 -33.23 10.49
C ASP A 185 -20.80 -34.48 11.35
N PHE A 186 -21.41 -35.48 10.77
CA PHE A 186 -21.82 -36.70 11.48
C PHE A 186 -20.65 -37.54 12.02
N SER A 187 -19.40 -37.17 11.76
CA SER A 187 -18.21 -37.81 12.32
C SER A 187 -17.64 -37.07 13.55
N LEU A 188 -18.30 -35.97 13.99
CA LEU A 188 -17.88 -35.16 15.12
C LEU A 188 -18.85 -35.27 16.29
N VAL A 189 -18.33 -35.42 17.52
CA VAL A 189 -19.10 -35.44 18.77
C VAL A 189 -18.57 -34.43 19.75
N HIS A 190 -19.47 -33.62 20.28
CA HIS A 190 -19.21 -32.65 21.33
C HIS A 190 -19.49 -33.28 22.70
N LEU A 191 -18.46 -33.38 23.54
CA LEU A 191 -18.56 -33.90 24.92
C LEU A 191 -18.46 -32.73 25.91
N THR A 192 -19.32 -32.72 26.94
CA THR A 192 -19.18 -31.81 28.06
C THR A 192 -18.98 -32.60 29.35
N PHE A 193 -18.01 -32.22 30.17
CA PHE A 193 -17.70 -32.82 31.45
C PHE A 193 -18.12 -31.94 32.63
N SER A 194 -18.63 -32.51 33.70
CA SER A 194 -18.97 -31.77 34.92
C SER A 194 -17.73 -31.39 35.74
N THR A 195 -16.66 -32.22 35.63
CA THR A 195 -15.38 -31.94 36.31
C THR A 195 -14.44 -31.30 35.31
N PRO A 196 -13.86 -30.12 35.64
CA PRO A 196 -12.95 -29.43 34.73
C PRO A 196 -11.64 -30.19 34.50
N PHE A 197 -11.09 -30.05 33.29
CA PHE A 197 -9.71 -30.45 32.97
C PHE A 197 -8.71 -29.53 33.69
N ASN A 198 -7.68 -30.09 34.28
CA ASN A 198 -6.57 -29.28 34.81
C ASN A 198 -5.61 -28.87 33.67
N SER A 199 -5.20 -27.64 33.69
CA SER A 199 -4.26 -27.12 32.67
C SER A 199 -2.94 -27.88 32.69
N GLY A 200 -2.43 -28.25 31.50
CA GLY A 200 -1.17 -28.97 31.32
C GLY A 200 -1.22 -30.44 31.67
N THR A 201 -2.38 -30.98 32.07
CA THR A 201 -2.54 -32.39 32.42
C THR A 201 -2.91 -33.19 31.16
N ALA A 202 -2.13 -34.25 30.89
CA ALA A 202 -2.48 -35.17 29.81
C ALA A 202 -3.60 -36.14 30.28
N TYR A 203 -4.66 -36.19 29.49
CA TYR A 203 -5.81 -37.06 29.68
C TYR A 203 -5.90 -38.08 28.55
N THR A 204 -6.57 -39.20 28.82
CA THR A 204 -6.89 -40.20 27.82
C THR A 204 -8.40 -40.42 27.80
N LEU A 205 -9.03 -40.14 26.67
CA LEU A 205 -10.42 -40.50 26.40
C LEU A 205 -10.47 -41.95 25.93
N ALA A 206 -11.30 -42.76 26.56
CA ALA A 206 -11.66 -44.10 26.09
C ALA A 206 -13.07 -44.05 25.49
N VAL A 207 -13.23 -44.66 24.34
CA VAL A 207 -14.51 -44.74 23.60
C VAL A 207 -14.86 -46.21 23.35
N SER A 208 -16.12 -46.58 23.57
CA SER A 208 -16.65 -47.93 23.35
C SER A 208 -18.08 -47.87 22.81
N ASN A 209 -18.55 -48.92 22.15
CA ASN A 209 -19.93 -49.07 21.69
C ASN A 209 -20.46 -47.95 20.77
N VAL A 210 -19.62 -47.12 20.24
CA VAL A 210 -20.02 -46.17 19.16
C VAL A 210 -19.95 -46.95 17.85
N SER A 211 -20.99 -46.90 17.06
CA SER A 211 -21.06 -47.52 15.74
C SER A 211 -21.17 -46.46 14.62
N ASP A 212 -20.80 -46.87 13.43
CA ASP A 212 -21.09 -46.14 12.20
C ASP A 212 -22.58 -46.28 11.79
N LEU A 213 -22.93 -45.77 10.62
CA LEU A 213 -24.29 -45.83 10.06
C LEU A 213 -24.67 -47.26 9.60
N ASN A 214 -23.69 -48.16 9.45
CA ASN A 214 -23.86 -49.57 9.05
C ASN A 214 -23.80 -50.59 10.24
N SER A 215 -23.75 -50.04 11.48
CA SER A 215 -23.69 -50.79 12.72
C SER A 215 -22.33 -51.51 12.98
N ASN A 216 -21.25 -51.08 12.31
CA ASN A 216 -19.92 -51.56 12.68
C ASN A 216 -19.47 -50.78 13.94
N VAL A 217 -19.17 -51.52 15.00
CA VAL A 217 -18.85 -50.94 16.30
C VAL A 217 -17.35 -50.65 16.40
N ILE A 218 -16.99 -49.46 16.94
CA ILE A 218 -15.58 -49.12 17.24
C ILE A 218 -14.86 -50.21 18.02
N ALA A 219 -13.58 -50.44 17.72
CA ALA A 219 -12.80 -51.49 18.37
C ALA A 219 -12.78 -51.31 19.91
N ALA A 220 -12.92 -52.41 20.64
CA ALA A 220 -12.85 -52.37 22.09
C ALA A 220 -11.50 -51.84 22.57
N GLY A 221 -11.54 -50.90 23.54
CA GLY A 221 -10.34 -50.28 24.08
C GLY A 221 -9.78 -49.14 23.22
N SER A 222 -10.55 -48.62 22.26
CA SER A 222 -10.15 -47.43 21.51
C SER A 222 -9.93 -46.23 22.43
N THR A 223 -8.74 -45.64 22.36
CA THR A 223 -8.36 -44.50 23.18
C THR A 223 -7.67 -43.39 22.37
N ILE A 224 -7.81 -42.17 22.83
CA ILE A 224 -7.11 -41.02 22.27
C ILE A 224 -6.70 -40.03 23.38
N GLY A 225 -5.46 -39.53 23.27
CA GLY A 225 -4.92 -38.58 24.23
C GLY A 225 -5.31 -37.14 23.88
N PHE A 226 -5.48 -36.29 24.92
CA PHE A 226 -5.62 -34.87 24.77
C PHE A 226 -5.03 -34.13 25.98
N THR A 227 -4.70 -32.86 25.81
CA THR A 227 -4.26 -31.99 26.90
C THR A 227 -4.97 -30.64 26.74
N TRP A 228 -5.62 -30.18 27.80
CA TRP A 228 -6.16 -28.85 27.85
C TRP A 228 -5.16 -27.89 28.50
N ASN A 229 -4.92 -26.73 27.87
CA ASN A 229 -4.10 -25.68 28.44
C ASN A 229 -4.95 -24.44 28.64
N ALA A 230 -4.93 -23.89 29.85
CA ALA A 230 -5.63 -22.66 30.16
C ALA A 230 -5.08 -21.50 29.31
N PRO A 231 -5.94 -20.61 28.76
CA PRO A 231 -5.47 -19.40 28.14
C PRO A 231 -4.61 -18.56 29.10
N VAL A 232 -3.53 -18.00 28.59
CA VAL A 232 -2.60 -17.16 29.35
C VAL A 232 -2.72 -15.70 28.90
N THR A 233 -2.16 -14.78 29.70
CA THR A 233 -2.14 -13.35 29.34
C THR A 233 -1.29 -13.13 28.10
N ALA A 234 -1.82 -12.40 27.15
CA ALA A 234 -1.11 -11.99 25.95
C ALA A 234 -0.06 -10.91 26.24
N GLN A 235 0.94 -10.86 25.41
CA GLN A 235 1.90 -9.78 25.31
C GLN A 235 1.74 -9.09 23.97
N ALA A 236 2.31 -7.89 23.82
CA ALA A 236 2.35 -7.21 22.53
C ALA A 236 2.88 -8.16 21.45
N PHE A 237 2.20 -8.15 20.32
CA PHE A 237 2.48 -8.98 19.13
C PHE A 237 2.30 -10.50 19.28
N ASP A 238 1.76 -11.02 20.38
CA ASP A 238 1.36 -12.43 20.45
C ASP A 238 0.26 -12.74 19.40
N VAL A 239 -0.66 -11.79 19.20
CA VAL A 239 -1.66 -11.81 18.12
C VAL A 239 -1.43 -10.59 17.25
N VAL A 240 -1.45 -10.79 15.96
CA VAL A 240 -1.25 -9.71 14.98
C VAL A 240 -2.47 -9.58 14.07
N ILE A 241 -2.74 -8.34 13.63
CA ILE A 241 -3.64 -8.06 12.53
C ILE A 241 -2.96 -8.58 11.27
N ASN A 242 -3.58 -9.57 10.59
CA ASN A 242 -2.95 -10.36 9.54
C ASN A 242 -3.44 -10.05 8.13
N GLU A 243 -4.74 -9.77 8.01
CA GLU A 243 -5.39 -9.45 6.73
C GLU A 243 -6.48 -8.42 6.98
N ILE A 244 -6.64 -7.44 6.06
CA ILE A 244 -7.64 -6.38 6.17
C ILE A 244 -8.36 -6.25 4.83
N TYR A 245 -9.69 -6.35 4.85
CA TYR A 245 -10.56 -6.10 3.70
C TYR A 245 -11.39 -4.85 3.95
N PHE A 246 -10.89 -3.70 3.49
CA PHE A 246 -11.48 -2.39 3.76
C PHE A 246 -12.25 -1.80 2.57
N GLU A 247 -12.11 -2.36 1.36
CA GLU A 247 -12.81 -1.91 0.17
C GLU A 247 -13.50 -3.07 -0.56
N PRO A 248 -14.58 -3.62 0.05
CA PRO A 248 -15.34 -4.69 -0.58
C PRO A 248 -16.16 -4.18 -1.78
N ILE A 249 -16.21 -4.96 -2.86
CA ILE A 249 -17.03 -4.66 -4.04
C ILE A 249 -17.92 -5.85 -4.41
N VAL A 250 -19.10 -5.57 -4.92
CA VAL A 250 -20.13 -6.58 -5.27
C VAL A 250 -19.64 -7.59 -6.32
N SER A 251 -18.73 -7.18 -7.21
CA SER A 251 -18.19 -8.03 -8.28
C SER A 251 -17.04 -8.92 -7.85
N ALA A 252 -16.50 -8.75 -6.64
CA ALA A 252 -15.40 -9.57 -6.13
C ALA A 252 -15.90 -10.98 -5.72
N PRO A 253 -15.03 -12.00 -5.76
CA PRO A 253 -15.36 -13.34 -5.25
C PRO A 253 -15.57 -13.39 -3.74
N LEU A 254 -14.89 -12.51 -2.96
CA LEU A 254 -15.08 -12.38 -1.52
C LEU A 254 -16.47 -11.78 -1.19
N PRO A 255 -17.01 -12.04 -0.01
CA PRO A 255 -18.23 -11.38 0.46
C PRO A 255 -18.11 -9.85 0.39
N ASN A 256 -19.19 -9.17 -0.02
CA ASN A 256 -19.24 -7.70 -0.07
C ASN A 256 -19.43 -7.11 1.33
N ALA A 257 -18.45 -7.34 2.20
CA ALA A 257 -18.44 -6.90 3.59
C ALA A 257 -17.00 -6.77 4.09
N GLU A 258 -16.74 -5.80 4.95
CA GLU A 258 -15.43 -5.57 5.57
C GLU A 258 -15.10 -6.63 6.61
N PHE A 259 -13.81 -6.96 6.72
CA PHE A 259 -13.29 -7.77 7.82
C PHE A 259 -11.85 -7.42 8.17
N VAL A 260 -11.48 -7.80 9.39
CA VAL A 260 -10.12 -7.82 9.90
C VAL A 260 -9.81 -9.23 10.39
N GLU A 261 -8.74 -9.82 9.92
CA GLU A 261 -8.27 -11.12 10.39
C GLU A 261 -7.16 -10.94 11.42
N LEU A 262 -7.25 -11.73 12.50
CA LEU A 262 -6.24 -11.85 13.53
C LEU A 262 -5.53 -13.19 13.42
N TYR A 263 -4.20 -13.20 13.62
CA TYR A 263 -3.37 -14.40 13.63
C TYR A 263 -2.62 -14.53 14.96
N ASN A 264 -2.76 -15.67 15.64
CA ASN A 264 -1.97 -15.97 16.82
C ASN A 264 -0.61 -16.54 16.41
N ARG A 265 0.40 -15.68 16.34
CA ARG A 265 1.78 -16.06 16.01
C ARG A 265 2.56 -16.65 17.19
N SER A 266 2.01 -16.57 18.38
CA SER A 266 2.64 -17.07 19.59
C SER A 266 2.45 -18.61 19.76
N ASN A 267 3.16 -19.18 20.70
CA ASN A 267 2.94 -20.55 21.15
C ASN A 267 1.94 -20.69 22.31
N LYS A 268 1.17 -19.61 22.58
CA LYS A 268 0.23 -19.51 23.70
C LYS A 268 -1.21 -19.73 23.23
N ILE A 269 -2.01 -20.35 24.08
CA ILE A 269 -3.47 -20.36 23.91
C ILE A 269 -3.99 -19.06 24.53
N LEU A 270 -4.69 -18.26 23.72
CA LEU A 270 -5.14 -16.92 24.11
C LEU A 270 -6.66 -16.83 24.10
N SER A 271 -7.23 -16.22 25.14
CA SER A 271 -8.65 -15.87 25.17
C SER A 271 -8.80 -14.44 24.67
N LEU A 272 -9.58 -14.23 23.61
CA LEU A 272 -9.87 -12.90 23.09
C LEU A 272 -11.10 -12.26 23.75
N ASN A 273 -11.65 -12.89 24.79
CA ASN A 273 -12.83 -12.38 25.48
C ASN A 273 -12.60 -10.99 26.08
N GLY A 274 -13.39 -10.01 25.61
CA GLY A 274 -13.29 -8.62 26.03
C GLY A 274 -12.14 -7.84 25.38
N TRP A 275 -11.40 -8.43 24.44
CA TRP A 275 -10.48 -7.68 23.59
C TRP A 275 -11.24 -6.71 22.70
N THR A 276 -10.57 -5.66 22.29
CA THR A 276 -11.19 -4.63 21.47
C THR A 276 -10.40 -4.35 20.20
N LEU A 277 -11.13 -4.11 19.11
CA LEU A 277 -10.62 -3.60 17.86
C LEU A 277 -11.23 -2.22 17.59
N SER A 278 -10.40 -1.21 17.34
CA SER A 278 -10.83 0.17 17.06
C SER A 278 -10.00 0.79 15.95
N ASP A 279 -10.56 1.77 15.26
CA ASP A 279 -9.95 2.58 14.20
C ASP A 279 -9.45 3.95 14.69
N GLY A 280 -9.35 4.13 16.01
CA GLY A 280 -9.04 5.42 16.63
C GLY A 280 -10.24 6.36 16.76
N SER A 281 -11.40 6.02 16.19
CA SER A 281 -12.68 6.72 16.40
C SER A 281 -13.34 6.33 17.72
N THR A 282 -14.58 6.75 17.93
CA THR A 282 -15.39 6.35 19.08
C THR A 282 -15.98 4.95 18.95
N SER A 283 -15.91 4.33 17.78
CA SER A 283 -16.39 2.98 17.50
C SER A 283 -15.37 1.95 18.00
N VAL A 284 -15.80 1.10 18.95
CA VAL A 284 -14.94 0.06 19.52
C VAL A 284 -15.66 -1.28 19.41
N ALA A 285 -15.11 -2.18 18.63
CA ALA A 285 -15.58 -3.55 18.50
C ALA A 285 -15.10 -4.39 19.67
N SER A 286 -16.01 -4.89 20.52
CA SER A 286 -15.65 -5.83 21.57
C SER A 286 -15.74 -7.27 21.02
N ILE A 287 -14.66 -8.04 21.15
CA ILE A 287 -14.57 -9.43 20.74
C ILE A 287 -15.19 -10.29 21.85
N GLY A 288 -16.04 -11.24 21.45
CA GLY A 288 -16.71 -12.15 22.37
C GLY A 288 -15.80 -13.24 22.94
N ALA A 289 -16.42 -14.21 23.63
CA ALA A 289 -15.71 -15.33 24.25
C ALA A 289 -15.17 -16.31 23.19
N VAL A 290 -14.00 -16.05 22.68
CA VAL A 290 -13.29 -16.88 21.70
C VAL A 290 -11.90 -17.23 22.23
N THR A 291 -11.51 -18.50 22.02
CA THR A 291 -10.14 -18.97 22.30
C THR A 291 -9.38 -19.15 20.98
N LEU A 292 -8.23 -18.49 20.86
CA LEU A 292 -7.38 -18.55 19.67
C LEU A 292 -6.16 -19.43 19.95
N GLN A 293 -6.08 -20.58 19.25
CA GLN A 293 -4.99 -21.53 19.39
C GLN A 293 -3.70 -20.99 18.72
N PRO A 294 -2.51 -21.48 19.10
CA PRO A 294 -1.27 -21.19 18.42
C PRO A 294 -1.34 -21.48 16.92
N GLY A 295 -0.88 -20.54 16.09
CA GLY A 295 -0.82 -20.70 14.64
C GLY A 295 -2.17 -20.66 13.92
N THR A 296 -3.25 -20.24 14.60
CA THR A 296 -4.59 -20.17 14.00
C THR A 296 -5.04 -18.74 13.75
N TYR A 297 -6.06 -18.61 12.88
CA TYR A 297 -6.64 -17.35 12.43
C TYR A 297 -8.06 -17.17 12.97
N ILE A 298 -8.52 -15.93 13.05
CA ILE A 298 -9.93 -15.60 13.31
C ILE A 298 -10.32 -14.35 12.53
N ILE A 299 -11.45 -14.43 11.86
CA ILE A 299 -12.06 -13.31 11.13
C ILE A 299 -12.95 -12.52 12.07
N ILE A 300 -12.75 -11.22 12.16
CA ILE A 300 -13.60 -10.26 12.88
C ILE A 300 -14.36 -9.45 11.85
N CYS A 301 -15.69 -9.42 11.94
CA CYS A 301 -16.54 -8.67 11.04
C CYS A 301 -17.78 -8.14 11.78
N LYS A 302 -18.66 -7.43 11.07
CA LYS A 302 -19.93 -6.99 11.62
C LYS A 302 -20.86 -8.19 11.85
N ASN A 303 -21.65 -8.16 12.91
CA ASN A 303 -22.60 -9.26 13.25
C ASN A 303 -23.49 -9.69 12.07
N SER A 304 -23.95 -8.74 11.25
CA SER A 304 -24.78 -9.02 10.07
C SER A 304 -24.09 -9.87 9.01
N ASP A 305 -22.75 -9.87 8.99
CA ASP A 305 -21.95 -10.41 7.89
C ASP A 305 -21.27 -11.72 8.28
N THR A 306 -21.41 -12.13 9.55
CA THR A 306 -20.78 -13.35 10.12
C THR A 306 -21.10 -14.59 9.28
N THR A 307 -22.35 -14.77 8.86
CA THR A 307 -22.78 -15.94 8.06
C THR A 307 -22.10 -16.03 6.70
N SER A 308 -21.65 -14.91 6.14
CA SER A 308 -20.95 -14.86 4.86
C SER A 308 -19.49 -15.33 4.99
N PHE A 309 -18.89 -15.19 6.18
CA PHE A 309 -17.50 -15.55 6.43
C PHE A 309 -17.29 -16.90 7.13
N ILE A 310 -18.30 -17.47 7.80
CA ILE A 310 -18.23 -18.83 8.41
C ILE A 310 -17.70 -19.88 7.43
N PRO A 311 -18.07 -19.91 6.13
CA PRO A 311 -17.53 -20.89 5.19
C PRO A 311 -16.03 -20.84 4.99
N TYR A 312 -15.39 -19.72 5.32
CA TYR A 312 -13.92 -19.55 5.21
C TYR A 312 -13.19 -20.08 6.44
N GLY A 313 -13.78 -19.97 7.63
CA GLY A 313 -13.17 -20.47 8.86
C GLY A 313 -13.70 -19.83 10.13
N ASN A 314 -12.87 -19.86 11.19
CA ASN A 314 -13.22 -19.33 12.48
C ASN A 314 -13.57 -17.83 12.38
N THR A 315 -14.82 -17.49 12.66
CA THR A 315 -15.37 -16.15 12.46
C THR A 315 -16.15 -15.71 13.68
N THR A 316 -15.96 -14.47 14.11
CA THR A 316 -16.79 -13.85 15.14
C THR A 316 -17.27 -12.47 14.70
N GLY A 317 -18.53 -12.19 14.97
CA GLY A 317 -19.13 -10.89 14.68
C GLY A 317 -19.05 -9.95 15.88
N THR A 318 -19.06 -8.64 15.59
CA THR A 318 -19.21 -7.59 16.61
C THR A 318 -20.32 -6.63 16.24
N SER A 319 -20.97 -6.02 17.24
CA SER A 319 -22.05 -5.05 17.02
C SER A 319 -21.54 -3.66 16.59
N SER A 320 -20.30 -3.34 16.93
CA SER A 320 -19.66 -2.04 16.72
C SER A 320 -18.37 -2.17 15.93
N PHE A 321 -18.39 -3.01 14.87
CA PHE A 321 -17.26 -3.12 13.97
C PHE A 321 -16.94 -1.74 13.38
N PRO A 322 -15.66 -1.27 13.45
CA PRO A 322 -15.29 0.02 12.88
C PRO A 322 -15.53 0.02 11.37
N SER A 323 -15.93 1.16 10.82
CA SER A 323 -16.04 1.33 9.36
C SER A 323 -14.67 1.69 8.84
N LEU A 324 -14.11 0.85 8.00
CA LEU A 324 -12.77 1.04 7.45
C LEU A 324 -12.79 2.05 6.31
N ASN A 325 -11.92 3.06 6.36
CA ASN A 325 -11.86 4.10 5.31
C ASN A 325 -11.07 3.60 4.09
N ASN A 326 -11.61 3.85 2.89
CA ASN A 326 -11.05 3.32 1.65
C ASN A 326 -9.78 4.07 1.21
N ASP A 327 -9.85 5.42 1.08
CA ASP A 327 -8.75 6.20 0.48
C ASP A 327 -7.65 6.57 1.47
N VAL A 328 -8.05 7.13 2.62
CA VAL A 328 -7.12 7.67 3.62
C VAL A 328 -6.66 6.62 4.63
N GLY A 329 -7.36 5.47 4.65
CA GLY A 329 -7.08 4.38 5.58
C GLY A 329 -7.42 4.71 7.04
N ASP A 330 -6.96 3.87 7.94
CA ASP A 330 -7.24 3.94 9.37
C ASP A 330 -6.06 3.55 10.24
N ASP A 331 -6.19 3.82 11.54
CA ASP A 331 -5.30 3.43 12.62
C ASP A 331 -5.93 2.29 13.44
N LEU A 332 -5.87 1.07 12.92
CA LEU A 332 -6.41 -0.11 13.60
C LEU A 332 -5.58 -0.50 14.80
N ARG A 333 -6.25 -0.62 15.96
CA ARG A 333 -5.67 -0.99 17.24
C ARG A 333 -6.37 -2.20 17.83
N LEU A 334 -5.59 -3.22 18.14
CA LEU A 334 -6.02 -4.40 18.86
C LEU A 334 -5.55 -4.28 20.31
N THR A 335 -6.48 -4.24 21.27
CA THR A 335 -6.15 -4.16 22.70
C THR A 335 -6.75 -5.33 23.47
N ASP A 336 -6.05 -5.81 24.50
CA ASP A 336 -6.56 -6.85 25.38
C ASP A 336 -7.64 -6.29 26.34
N ASN A 337 -8.24 -7.16 27.14
CA ASN A 337 -9.27 -6.80 28.13
C ASN A 337 -8.76 -5.94 29.30
N ASN A 338 -7.46 -5.72 29.44
CA ASN A 338 -6.83 -4.83 30.41
C ASN A 338 -6.47 -3.47 29.80
N GLY A 339 -6.74 -3.28 28.50
CA GLY A 339 -6.36 -2.08 27.75
C GLY A 339 -4.91 -2.08 27.27
N THR A 340 -4.22 -3.23 27.29
CA THR A 340 -2.87 -3.37 26.74
C THR A 340 -2.93 -3.41 25.23
N LEU A 341 -2.17 -2.56 24.57
CA LEU A 341 -2.03 -2.60 23.10
C LEU A 341 -1.30 -3.89 22.69
N ILE A 342 -1.94 -4.71 21.88
CA ILE A 342 -1.41 -6.00 21.39
C ILE A 342 -0.79 -5.84 20.01
N ASP A 343 -1.52 -5.20 19.07
CA ASP A 343 -1.00 -4.85 17.75
C ASP A 343 -1.66 -3.57 17.25
N ARG A 344 -0.99 -2.88 16.36
CA ARG A 344 -1.48 -1.65 15.72
C ARG A 344 -1.03 -1.61 14.28
N VAL A 345 -1.93 -1.28 13.38
CA VAL A 345 -1.66 -1.14 11.96
C VAL A 345 -2.25 0.17 11.47
N ILE A 346 -1.39 1.07 11.00
CA ILE A 346 -1.83 2.22 10.24
C ILE A 346 -1.75 1.82 8.78
N PHE A 347 -2.88 1.87 8.07
CA PHE A 347 -2.96 1.47 6.67
C PHE A 347 -3.67 2.53 5.84
N SER A 348 -3.41 2.50 4.55
CA SER A 348 -4.11 3.24 3.50
C SER A 348 -4.09 2.40 2.22
N ASP A 349 -4.61 2.93 1.12
CA ASP A 349 -4.51 2.31 -0.19
C ASP A 349 -3.06 2.09 -0.67
N ASP A 350 -2.10 2.86 -0.14
CA ASP A 350 -0.67 2.64 -0.40
C ASP A 350 -0.14 1.28 0.08
N ASN A 351 -0.82 0.63 1.05
CA ASN A 351 -0.45 -0.69 1.56
C ASN A 351 -0.76 -1.82 0.57
N TYR A 352 -1.54 -1.57 -0.48
CA TYR A 352 -1.68 -2.53 -1.57
C TYR A 352 -0.35 -2.81 -2.27
N ASN A 353 0.55 -1.83 -2.35
CA ASN A 353 1.81 -1.93 -3.11
C ASN A 353 1.62 -2.47 -4.55
N ASP A 354 0.42 -2.34 -5.07
CA ASP A 354 -0.02 -2.72 -6.42
C ASP A 354 -1.16 -1.79 -6.86
N ASP A 355 -0.83 -0.79 -7.68
CA ASP A 355 -1.80 0.22 -8.14
C ASP A 355 -2.98 -0.38 -8.91
N SER A 356 -2.82 -1.56 -9.51
CA SER A 356 -3.89 -2.22 -10.25
C SER A 356 -5.00 -2.77 -9.35
N LYS A 357 -4.74 -2.94 -8.06
CA LYS A 357 -5.66 -3.51 -7.07
C LYS A 357 -6.28 -2.47 -6.13
N LYS A 358 -5.87 -1.21 -6.23
CA LYS A 358 -6.39 -0.08 -5.42
C LYS A 358 -7.86 0.27 -5.70
N THR A 359 -8.51 -0.38 -6.65
CA THR A 359 -9.93 -0.13 -7.01
C THR A 359 -10.91 -1.00 -6.23
N GLY A 360 -10.45 -1.67 -5.19
CA GLY A 360 -11.24 -2.54 -4.32
C GLY A 360 -11.35 -3.99 -4.80
N GLY A 361 -11.94 -4.82 -3.96
CA GLY A 361 -12.14 -6.25 -4.21
C GLY A 361 -10.97 -7.15 -3.81
N PHE A 362 -9.90 -6.56 -3.29
CA PHE A 362 -8.73 -7.26 -2.76
C PHE A 362 -8.51 -6.89 -1.29
N THR A 363 -7.97 -7.82 -0.52
CA THR A 363 -7.47 -7.54 0.82
C THR A 363 -6.03 -7.03 0.76
N ILE A 364 -5.60 -6.35 1.82
CA ILE A 364 -4.17 -6.23 2.11
C ILE A 364 -3.79 -7.32 3.09
N GLU A 365 -2.71 -8.03 2.79
CA GLU A 365 -2.19 -9.15 3.56
C GLU A 365 -0.83 -8.82 4.16
N ARG A 366 -0.61 -9.18 5.42
CA ARG A 366 0.70 -9.07 6.07
C ARG A 366 1.67 -10.10 5.46
N ILE A 367 2.84 -9.64 5.03
CA ILE A 367 3.87 -10.49 4.40
C ILE A 367 4.56 -11.36 5.43
N ASP A 368 5.03 -10.76 6.52
CA ASP A 368 5.74 -11.42 7.60
C ASP A 368 5.09 -11.11 8.96
N ALA A 369 4.48 -12.12 9.56
CA ALA A 369 3.83 -11.99 10.86
C ALA A 369 4.85 -11.82 12.01
N ASP A 370 6.11 -12.22 11.82
CA ASP A 370 7.18 -12.05 12.79
C ASP A 370 7.82 -10.67 12.74
N PHE A 371 7.56 -9.91 11.70
CA PHE A 371 7.94 -8.53 11.56
C PHE A 371 6.95 -7.63 12.31
N THR A 372 7.32 -7.16 13.50
CA THR A 372 6.43 -6.46 14.45
C THR A 372 6.39 -4.94 14.27
N CYS A 373 7.15 -4.40 13.33
CA CYS A 373 7.07 -2.99 12.98
C CYS A 373 5.87 -2.67 12.10
N ASN A 374 5.29 -1.51 12.34
CA ASN A 374 4.22 -0.98 11.49
C ASN A 374 4.83 -0.30 10.26
N SER A 375 5.32 -1.11 9.31
CA SER A 375 5.86 -0.64 8.03
C SER A 375 4.89 -1.02 6.91
N ARG A 376 4.58 -0.07 6.01
CA ARG A 376 3.76 -0.33 4.83
C ARG A 376 4.37 -1.42 3.92
N PHE A 377 5.68 -1.60 3.97
CA PHE A 377 6.40 -2.61 3.18
C PHE A 377 6.21 -4.05 3.69
N ASN A 378 5.61 -4.23 4.88
CA ASN A 378 5.19 -5.54 5.37
C ASN A 378 3.77 -5.92 4.94
N TRP A 379 3.18 -5.18 4.00
CA TRP A 379 1.85 -5.40 3.48
C TRP A 379 1.86 -5.43 1.97
N HIS A 380 0.97 -6.24 1.39
CA HIS A 380 0.77 -6.29 -0.05
C HIS A 380 -0.67 -6.71 -0.34
N ALA A 381 -1.19 -6.29 -1.49
CA ALA A 381 -2.48 -6.78 -1.97
C ALA A 381 -2.44 -8.29 -2.16
N SER A 382 -3.51 -8.99 -1.78
CA SER A 382 -3.63 -10.43 -1.99
C SER A 382 -3.32 -10.82 -3.43
N GLU A 383 -2.52 -11.89 -3.60
CA GLU A 383 -2.23 -12.53 -4.88
C GLU A 383 -3.15 -13.73 -5.15
N ASP A 384 -4.04 -14.06 -4.19
CA ASP A 384 -5.02 -15.13 -4.38
C ASP A 384 -6.09 -14.71 -5.39
N SER A 385 -6.51 -15.64 -6.24
CA SER A 385 -7.52 -15.41 -7.26
C SER A 385 -8.92 -15.07 -6.72
N GLN A 386 -9.16 -15.32 -5.44
CA GLN A 386 -10.39 -14.92 -4.75
C GLN A 386 -10.33 -13.49 -4.21
N GLY A 387 -9.17 -12.83 -4.29
CA GLY A 387 -8.96 -11.47 -3.79
C GLY A 387 -8.57 -11.38 -2.32
N GLY A 388 -8.41 -12.50 -1.61
CA GLY A 388 -8.00 -12.61 -0.21
C GLY A 388 -7.85 -14.04 0.24
N THR A 389 -7.28 -14.24 1.44
CA THR A 389 -7.03 -15.55 2.03
C THR A 389 -7.63 -15.73 3.43
N PRO A 390 -8.91 -15.33 3.66
CA PRO A 390 -9.47 -15.36 5.01
C PRO A 390 -9.42 -16.76 5.65
N ALA A 391 -8.95 -16.83 6.90
CA ALA A 391 -8.70 -17.99 7.72
C ALA A 391 -7.67 -18.99 7.15
N LYS A 392 -6.77 -18.49 6.30
CA LYS A 392 -5.69 -19.29 5.69
C LYS A 392 -4.36 -18.53 5.81
N VAL A 393 -3.31 -19.20 5.36
CA VAL A 393 -2.00 -18.55 5.20
C VAL A 393 -2.09 -17.51 4.08
N ASN A 394 -1.60 -16.31 4.35
CA ASN A 394 -1.58 -15.21 3.38
C ASN A 394 -0.89 -15.62 2.07
N SER A 395 -1.46 -15.20 0.94
CA SER A 395 -0.93 -15.51 -0.40
C SER A 395 0.45 -14.88 -0.63
N VAL A 396 0.72 -13.78 0.04
CA VAL A 396 1.98 -13.01 -0.02
C VAL A 396 2.96 -13.37 1.08
N LYS A 397 2.69 -14.43 1.88
CA LYS A 397 3.54 -14.81 3.00
C LYS A 397 5.00 -14.98 2.59
N GLY A 398 5.89 -14.26 3.26
CA GLY A 398 7.34 -14.29 3.02
C GLY A 398 8.11 -13.69 4.19
N THR A 399 9.35 -13.33 3.94
CA THR A 399 10.12 -12.43 4.80
C THR A 399 9.96 -11.02 4.25
N SER A 400 9.68 -10.05 5.12
CA SER A 400 9.62 -8.65 4.69
C SER A 400 10.91 -8.25 3.99
N SER A 401 10.80 -7.73 2.77
CA SER A 401 11.94 -7.30 1.95
C SER A 401 12.25 -5.82 2.12
N ASP A 402 11.83 -5.20 3.22
CA ASP A 402 12.12 -3.80 3.48
C ASP A 402 13.63 -3.56 3.54
N THR A 403 14.12 -2.83 2.54
CA THR A 403 15.52 -2.41 2.40
C THR A 403 15.67 -0.90 2.46
N THR A 404 14.58 -0.17 2.78
CA THR A 404 14.54 1.29 2.84
C THR A 404 15.07 1.73 4.20
N PRO A 405 16.18 2.48 4.27
CA PRO A 405 16.69 2.97 5.54
C PRO A 405 15.82 4.10 6.11
N PRO A 406 15.66 4.20 7.43
CA PRO A 406 15.03 5.35 8.03
C PRO A 406 15.82 6.63 7.75
N GLN A 407 15.10 7.74 7.60
CA GLN A 407 15.64 9.08 7.43
C GLN A 407 14.97 10.04 8.40
N ALA A 408 15.75 10.86 9.06
CA ALA A 408 15.21 11.93 9.87
C ALA A 408 14.80 13.10 8.96
N LEU A 409 13.52 13.42 8.96
CA LEU A 409 12.92 14.44 8.11
C LEU A 409 13.03 15.84 8.72
N ASP A 410 12.67 15.96 10.01
CA ASP A 410 12.70 17.21 10.76
C ASP A 410 13.00 17.01 12.24
N ALA A 411 13.36 18.10 12.91
CA ALA A 411 13.34 18.23 14.35
C ALA A 411 12.57 19.51 14.72
N TYR A 412 11.60 19.40 15.62
CA TYR A 412 10.73 20.51 15.97
C TYR A 412 10.56 20.63 17.50
N PRO A 413 10.76 21.84 18.11
CA PRO A 413 10.58 22.07 19.52
C PRO A 413 9.09 22.25 19.83
N LEU A 414 8.52 21.32 20.56
CA LEU A 414 7.16 21.46 21.09
C LEU A 414 7.11 22.41 22.27
N THR A 415 8.17 22.44 23.08
CA THR A 415 8.42 23.39 24.15
C THR A 415 9.92 23.71 24.21
N THR A 416 10.35 24.54 25.13
CA THR A 416 11.80 24.79 25.35
C THR A 416 12.57 23.57 25.84
N THR A 417 11.88 22.53 26.34
CA THR A 417 12.49 21.31 26.88
C THR A 417 11.99 20.02 26.24
N LEU A 418 11.11 20.09 25.23
CA LEU A 418 10.58 18.94 24.53
C LEU A 418 10.76 19.11 23.02
N ILE A 419 11.47 18.20 22.39
CA ILE A 419 11.74 18.15 20.96
C ILE A 419 11.04 16.93 20.36
N ARG A 420 10.38 17.08 19.22
CA ARG A 420 9.94 16.00 18.35
C ARG A 420 10.92 15.85 17.18
N ILE A 421 11.39 14.64 16.92
CA ILE A 421 12.06 14.26 15.68
C ILE A 421 11.09 13.41 14.88
N THR A 422 10.91 13.70 13.60
CA THR A 422 10.07 12.96 12.68
C THR A 422 10.95 12.16 11.72
N PHE A 423 10.67 10.87 11.59
CA PHE A 423 11.30 9.98 10.61
C PHE A 423 10.32 9.69 9.45
N ASN A 424 10.85 9.23 8.31
CA ASN A 424 10.03 8.78 7.18
C ASN A 424 9.27 7.46 7.47
N GLU A 425 9.72 6.71 8.49
CA GLU A 425 9.17 5.43 8.92
C GLU A 425 9.45 5.17 10.40
N ASN A 426 8.92 4.06 10.93
CA ASN A 426 9.15 3.65 12.31
C ASN A 426 10.58 3.14 12.50
N THR A 427 11.21 3.54 13.60
CA THR A 427 12.55 3.09 13.98
C THR A 427 12.50 1.93 14.97
N ASP A 428 13.58 1.12 15.03
CA ASP A 428 13.76 0.11 16.07
C ASP A 428 13.78 0.74 17.46
N THR A 429 12.92 0.23 18.31
CA THR A 429 12.73 0.78 19.68
C THR A 429 13.93 0.59 20.58
N VAL A 430 14.81 -0.39 20.32
CA VAL A 430 15.95 -0.70 21.20
C VAL A 430 17.02 0.41 21.17
N ILE A 431 17.42 0.86 19.98
CA ILE A 431 18.46 1.86 19.81
C ILE A 431 17.87 3.28 19.79
N ALA A 432 16.78 3.49 19.06
CA ALA A 432 16.19 4.81 18.91
C ALA A 432 15.60 5.37 20.22
N SER A 433 15.25 4.54 21.22
CA SER A 433 14.80 5.00 22.53
C SER A 433 15.94 5.37 23.50
N GLN A 434 17.19 5.08 23.14
CA GLN A 434 18.33 5.40 24.01
C GLN A 434 18.68 6.90 23.95
N THR A 435 18.91 7.52 25.08
CA THR A 435 19.33 8.93 25.17
C THR A 435 20.66 9.17 24.46
N SER A 436 21.56 8.19 24.45
CA SER A 436 22.84 8.23 23.75
C SER A 436 22.74 8.24 22.23
N SER A 437 21.54 7.98 21.68
CA SER A 437 21.29 8.06 20.24
C SER A 437 21.10 9.49 19.75
N TYR A 438 21.02 10.45 20.65
CA TYR A 438 20.80 11.87 20.33
C TYR A 438 21.75 12.75 21.15
N THR A 439 22.30 13.77 20.49
CA THR A 439 23.14 14.77 21.16
C THR A 439 22.79 16.15 20.63
N ILE A 440 22.53 17.09 21.50
CA ILE A 440 22.23 18.47 21.14
C ILE A 440 23.45 19.32 21.56
N ASP A 441 23.91 20.17 20.64
CA ASP A 441 25.05 21.04 20.84
C ASP A 441 24.79 22.20 21.79
N ASN A 442 25.67 23.19 21.80
CA ASN A 442 25.58 24.41 22.61
C ASN A 442 25.32 24.14 24.11
N GLY A 443 25.87 23.03 24.65
CA GLY A 443 25.81 22.71 26.08
C GLY A 443 24.52 22.05 26.56
N ILE A 444 23.61 21.68 25.67
CA ILE A 444 22.41 20.91 26.02
C ILE A 444 22.77 19.45 26.31
N GLY A 445 23.57 18.80 25.46
CA GLY A 445 24.02 17.42 25.62
C GLY A 445 22.96 16.38 25.21
N GLN A 446 22.97 15.23 25.87
CA GLN A 446 21.99 14.16 25.65
C GLN A 446 20.64 14.52 26.31
N PRO A 447 19.51 14.08 25.74
CA PRO A 447 18.21 14.25 26.38
C PRO A 447 18.13 13.45 27.69
N ALA A 448 17.29 13.89 28.62
CA ALA A 448 17.01 13.19 29.87
C ALA A 448 16.20 11.91 29.64
N SER A 449 15.32 11.92 28.64
CA SER A 449 14.54 10.75 28.23
C SER A 449 14.15 10.85 26.75
N VAL A 450 13.91 9.68 26.15
CA VAL A 450 13.38 9.54 24.77
C VAL A 450 12.16 8.64 24.82
N ILE A 451 11.07 9.08 24.22
CA ILE A 451 9.83 8.31 24.03
C ILE A 451 9.59 8.20 22.53
N LEU A 452 9.41 6.98 22.06
CA LEU A 452 9.03 6.73 20.66
C LEU A 452 7.52 6.56 20.58
N SER A 453 6.92 7.16 19.55
CA SER A 453 5.52 6.97 19.18
C SER A 453 5.42 7.08 17.67
N ASP A 454 5.02 5.99 17.03
CA ASP A 454 5.00 5.88 15.58
C ASP A 454 6.38 6.21 14.97
N ASN A 455 6.39 7.03 13.93
CA ASN A 455 7.61 7.53 13.29
C ASN A 455 8.20 8.77 14.00
N HIS A 456 7.89 8.99 15.27
CA HIS A 456 8.38 10.13 16.03
C HIS A 456 9.21 9.71 17.25
N ALA A 457 10.30 10.45 17.50
CA ALA A 457 11.01 10.42 18.77
C ALA A 457 10.81 11.74 19.53
N PHE A 458 10.31 11.64 20.77
CA PHE A 458 10.11 12.77 21.66
C PHE A 458 11.25 12.81 22.68
N LEU A 459 12.08 13.85 22.59
CA LEU A 459 13.26 14.05 23.42
C LEU A 459 12.94 15.06 24.53
N THR A 460 12.97 14.64 25.79
CA THR A 460 12.87 15.56 26.93
C THR A 460 14.27 16.00 27.34
N LEU A 461 14.49 17.30 27.42
CA LEU A 461 15.80 17.91 27.74
C LEU A 461 15.90 18.25 29.23
N SER A 462 17.10 18.10 29.81
CA SER A 462 17.41 18.59 31.16
C SER A 462 17.58 20.11 31.21
N ASN A 463 18.08 20.71 30.14
CA ASN A 463 18.30 22.14 30.02
C ASN A 463 17.42 22.71 28.91
N ALA A 464 16.83 23.86 29.12
CA ALA A 464 15.93 24.51 28.19
C ALA A 464 16.74 25.15 27.01
N LEU A 465 16.23 25.00 25.80
CA LEU A 465 16.69 25.76 24.63
C LEU A 465 16.46 27.25 24.85
N GLN A 466 17.43 28.07 24.46
CA GLN A 466 17.37 29.52 24.57
C GLN A 466 16.91 30.16 23.25
N THR A 467 16.15 31.24 23.32
CA THR A 467 15.75 32.04 22.17
C THR A 467 16.96 32.68 21.51
N GLY A 468 16.95 32.76 20.16
CA GLY A 468 18.00 33.39 19.37
C GLY A 468 19.23 32.50 19.16
N ILE A 469 19.21 31.24 19.63
CA ILE A 469 20.27 30.26 19.42
C ILE A 469 19.77 29.16 18.48
N VAL A 470 20.56 28.89 17.44
CA VAL A 470 20.40 27.72 16.58
C VAL A 470 21.18 26.55 17.17
N TYR A 471 20.49 25.46 17.40
CA TYR A 471 21.05 24.20 17.87
C TYR A 471 21.04 23.15 16.77
N TYR A 472 21.89 22.14 16.93
CA TYR A 472 21.90 20.94 16.08
C TYR A 472 21.63 19.72 16.94
N VAL A 473 20.58 18.97 16.58
CA VAL A 473 20.32 17.64 17.10
C VAL A 473 21.07 16.65 16.22
N ASN A 474 22.10 16.03 16.76
CA ASN A 474 22.90 15.04 16.08
C ASN A 474 22.39 13.63 16.43
N LEU A 475 22.11 12.83 15.42
CA LEU A 475 21.60 11.47 15.52
C LEU A 475 22.73 10.46 15.37
N ASN A 476 22.69 9.38 16.12
CA ASN A 476 23.61 8.28 16.01
C ASN A 476 23.31 7.45 14.76
N SER A 477 24.32 7.19 13.94
CA SER A 477 24.22 6.36 12.73
C SER A 477 23.89 4.88 13.00
N SER A 478 23.78 4.48 14.25
CA SER A 478 23.30 3.15 14.67
C SER A 478 21.79 3.05 14.77
N ILE A 479 21.06 4.18 14.75
CA ILE A 479 19.59 4.14 14.65
C ILE A 479 19.25 3.36 13.39
N ALA A 480 18.28 2.44 13.50
CA ALA A 480 17.86 1.58 12.42
C ALA A 480 16.34 1.45 12.43
N ASP A 481 15.77 0.94 11.37
CA ASP A 481 14.42 0.39 11.36
C ASP A 481 14.40 -1.02 11.97
N CYS A 482 13.25 -1.66 11.94
CA CYS A 482 13.12 -3.00 12.51
C CYS A 482 13.81 -4.11 11.72
N PRO A 483 13.90 -4.07 10.35
CA PRO A 483 14.74 -5.01 9.60
C PRO A 483 16.24 -4.83 9.86
N GLY A 484 16.65 -3.71 10.45
CA GLY A 484 18.05 -3.39 10.75
C GLY A 484 18.74 -2.52 9.68
N ASN A 485 17.98 -1.90 8.76
CA ASN A 485 18.52 -0.90 7.85
C ASN A 485 18.90 0.34 8.66
N LYS A 486 20.17 0.71 8.60
CA LYS A 486 20.67 1.85 9.37
C LYS A 486 20.26 3.16 8.76
N ILE A 487 19.98 4.13 9.62
CA ILE A 487 19.61 5.50 9.25
C ILE A 487 20.57 6.09 8.22
N THR A 488 20.02 6.77 7.22
CA THR A 488 20.75 7.47 6.17
C THR A 488 20.30 8.93 6.07
N GLY A 489 20.95 9.71 5.19
CA GLY A 489 20.61 11.11 4.97
C GLY A 489 21.25 12.04 6.00
N ASN A 490 20.54 13.11 6.35
CA ASN A 490 21.06 14.13 7.27
C ASN A 490 20.93 13.67 8.73
N LEU A 491 22.06 13.45 9.36
CA LEU A 491 22.15 13.07 10.79
C LEU A 491 22.26 14.27 11.74
N SER A 492 22.19 15.50 11.23
CA SER A 492 22.33 16.73 12.02
C SER A 492 21.20 17.70 11.67
N LEU A 493 20.17 17.74 12.49
CA LEU A 493 18.96 18.53 12.25
C LEU A 493 19.02 19.86 13.01
N LYS A 494 18.72 20.95 12.31
CA LYS A 494 18.64 22.28 12.92
C LYS A 494 17.37 22.44 13.75
N ILE A 495 17.49 23.06 14.92
CA ILE A 495 16.38 23.37 15.82
C ILE A 495 16.63 24.69 16.55
N GLY A 496 15.58 25.31 17.04
CA GLY A 496 15.67 26.47 17.90
C GLY A 496 14.29 27.01 18.30
N ILE A 497 14.24 27.90 19.25
CA ILE A 497 12.98 28.46 19.73
C ILE A 497 12.55 29.58 18.79
N ALA A 498 11.35 29.43 18.23
CA ALA A 498 10.78 30.40 17.32
C ALA A 498 10.42 31.72 18.03
N GLU A 499 10.56 32.80 17.28
CA GLU A 499 10.21 34.16 17.67
C GLU A 499 9.09 34.70 16.78
N THR A 500 8.34 35.67 17.30
CA THR A 500 7.26 36.32 16.53
C THR A 500 7.84 37.15 15.40
N ALA A 501 7.35 36.92 14.19
CA ALA A 501 7.72 37.72 13.01
C ALA A 501 7.14 39.11 13.11
N ALA A 502 7.97 40.10 12.76
CA ALA A 502 7.57 41.51 12.58
C ALA A 502 7.53 41.84 11.09
N ALA A 503 7.00 43.01 10.74
CA ALA A 503 7.01 43.53 9.37
C ALA A 503 8.44 43.55 8.80
N GLY A 504 8.67 42.91 7.65
CA GLY A 504 9.95 42.81 6.97
C GLY A 504 10.88 41.69 7.46
N ASP A 505 10.52 40.90 8.49
CA ASP A 505 11.29 39.76 8.92
C ASP A 505 11.23 38.61 7.92
N VAL A 506 10.06 38.37 7.32
CA VAL A 506 9.84 37.39 6.26
C VAL A 506 9.44 38.15 4.99
N LEU A 507 10.20 37.97 3.93
CA LEU A 507 9.97 38.65 2.64
C LEU A 507 9.47 37.62 1.61
N ILE A 508 8.58 38.08 0.73
CA ILE A 508 8.29 37.42 -0.53
C ILE A 508 9.52 37.56 -1.41
N ASN A 509 10.16 36.45 -1.77
CA ASN A 509 11.41 36.43 -2.51
C ASN A 509 11.23 36.12 -4.00
N GLU A 510 10.31 35.21 -4.31
CA GLU A 510 10.00 34.78 -5.66
C GLU A 510 8.51 34.43 -5.76
N ILE A 511 7.90 34.71 -6.89
CA ILE A 511 6.50 34.31 -7.14
C ILE A 511 6.34 33.79 -8.57
N LEU A 512 5.71 32.65 -8.72
CA LEU A 512 5.20 32.13 -9.98
C LEU A 512 3.67 32.14 -9.92
N PHE A 513 3.03 32.94 -10.77
CA PHE A 513 1.57 33.14 -10.82
C PHE A 513 0.97 32.76 -12.18
N ASN A 514 1.79 32.29 -13.12
CA ASN A 514 1.41 31.80 -14.45
C ASN A 514 2.23 30.53 -14.77
N PRO A 515 1.90 29.38 -14.14
CA PRO A 515 2.68 28.16 -14.29
C PRO A 515 2.55 27.55 -15.69
N LYS A 516 3.49 26.69 -16.08
CA LYS A 516 3.35 25.86 -17.28
C LYS A 516 2.12 24.96 -17.17
N THR A 517 1.57 24.55 -18.31
CA THR A 517 0.44 23.59 -18.34
C THR A 517 0.74 22.36 -17.51
N GLY A 518 -0.13 22.04 -16.54
CA GLY A 518 0.05 20.95 -15.58
C GLY A 518 0.92 21.29 -14.37
N GLY A 519 1.45 22.52 -14.28
CA GLY A 519 2.17 23.02 -13.10
C GLY A 519 1.26 23.77 -12.12
N ASN A 520 1.84 24.17 -11.00
CA ASN A 520 1.16 24.89 -9.93
C ASN A 520 1.89 26.21 -9.63
N ASP A 521 1.15 27.17 -9.11
CA ASP A 521 1.73 28.38 -8.54
C ASP A 521 2.68 28.06 -7.39
N PHE A 522 3.66 28.93 -7.20
CA PHE A 522 4.45 28.92 -5.98
C PHE A 522 4.81 30.33 -5.50
N VAL A 523 5.04 30.44 -4.20
CA VAL A 523 5.59 31.64 -3.54
C VAL A 523 6.78 31.22 -2.70
N GLU A 524 7.93 31.85 -2.92
CA GLU A 524 9.08 31.64 -2.07
C GLU A 524 9.20 32.74 -1.01
N LEU A 525 9.47 32.30 0.22
CA LEU A 525 9.71 33.16 1.36
C LEU A 525 11.19 33.15 1.71
N TYR A 526 11.70 34.29 2.14
CA TYR A 526 13.05 34.48 2.66
C TYR A 526 13.00 35.07 4.05
N ASN A 527 13.69 34.45 5.00
CA ASN A 527 13.85 35.01 6.34
C ASN A 527 14.97 36.05 6.34
N ASN A 528 14.57 37.32 6.29
CA ASN A 528 15.45 38.50 6.27
C ASN A 528 15.90 38.96 7.68
N SER A 529 15.49 38.24 8.72
CA SER A 529 15.78 38.54 10.12
C SER A 529 16.87 37.68 10.72
N SER A 530 17.29 37.96 11.93
CA SER A 530 18.13 37.08 12.76
C SER A 530 17.29 36.10 13.62
N LYS A 531 15.95 36.15 13.51
CA LYS A 531 15.03 35.33 14.27
C LYS A 531 14.82 33.96 13.62
N ILE A 532 14.47 32.96 14.39
CA ILE A 532 13.90 31.71 13.91
C ILE A 532 12.40 31.90 13.84
N ILE A 533 11.80 31.75 12.67
CA ILE A 533 10.36 31.98 12.45
C ILE A 533 9.65 30.64 12.26
N ASP A 534 8.59 30.41 13.02
CA ASP A 534 7.76 29.22 12.83
C ASP A 534 6.62 29.51 11.84
N LEU A 535 6.63 28.82 10.73
CA LEU A 535 5.66 29.03 9.64
C LEU A 535 4.23 28.57 9.99
N LYS A 536 4.00 27.87 11.11
CA LYS A 536 2.64 27.62 11.61
C LYS A 536 1.95 28.93 12.06
N ASN A 537 2.73 29.94 12.40
CA ASN A 537 2.24 31.27 12.80
C ASN A 537 2.17 32.23 11.62
N ILE A 538 2.48 31.78 10.41
CA ILE A 538 2.50 32.58 9.17
C ILE A 538 1.38 32.10 8.25
N LYS A 539 0.73 33.08 7.60
CA LYS A 539 -0.29 32.81 6.58
C LYS A 539 0.09 33.46 5.26
N VAL A 540 -0.26 32.79 4.16
CA VAL A 540 -0.28 33.35 2.82
C VAL A 540 -1.71 33.76 2.49
N ALA A 541 -1.89 34.98 2.01
CA ALA A 541 -3.19 35.57 1.80
C ALA A 541 -3.26 36.37 0.48
N THR A 542 -4.47 36.69 0.06
CA THR A 542 -4.76 37.68 -0.99
C THR A 542 -5.75 38.73 -0.49
N THR A 543 -5.93 39.80 -1.25
CA THR A 543 -6.84 40.89 -0.90
C THR A 543 -7.86 41.18 -2.00
N ASP A 544 -8.95 41.83 -1.64
CA ASP A 544 -9.86 42.49 -2.59
C ASP A 544 -9.30 43.82 -3.10
N ASP A 545 -10.09 44.51 -3.96
CA ASP A 545 -9.74 45.82 -4.52
C ASP A 545 -9.63 46.94 -3.45
N ASN A 546 -10.19 46.74 -2.26
CA ASN A 546 -10.10 47.62 -1.12
C ASN A 546 -8.90 47.32 -0.21
N ASN A 547 -8.03 46.39 -0.65
CA ASN A 547 -6.87 45.90 0.11
C ASN A 547 -7.25 45.23 1.44
N LEU A 548 -8.47 44.64 1.53
CA LEU A 548 -8.88 43.80 2.66
C LEU A 548 -8.55 42.32 2.39
N ILE A 549 -7.99 41.64 3.38
CA ILE A 549 -7.65 40.21 3.26
C ILE A 549 -8.94 39.39 3.10
N THR A 550 -9.05 38.61 2.02
CA THR A 550 -10.24 37.84 1.69
C THR A 550 -9.99 36.33 1.87
N THR A 551 -8.92 35.81 1.30
CA THR A 551 -8.54 34.40 1.39
C THR A 551 -7.19 34.29 2.07
N ASN A 552 -7.07 33.40 3.04
CA ASN A 552 -5.79 33.13 3.72
C ASN A 552 -5.68 31.67 4.12
N TYR A 553 -4.46 31.14 4.09
CA TYR A 553 -4.12 29.78 4.47
C TYR A 553 -2.91 29.79 5.38
N THR A 554 -2.93 28.97 6.44
CA THR A 554 -1.75 28.72 7.28
C THR A 554 -0.70 27.99 6.45
N VAL A 555 0.57 28.39 6.57
CA VAL A 555 1.66 27.81 5.76
C VAL A 555 1.96 26.37 6.17
N SER A 556 1.91 26.07 7.49
CA SER A 556 2.19 24.72 7.98
C SER A 556 1.41 24.45 9.27
N ASP A 557 0.54 23.46 9.27
CA ASP A 557 -0.24 23.08 10.47
C ASP A 557 0.63 22.40 11.53
N ASN A 558 1.63 21.63 11.09
CA ASN A 558 2.53 20.85 11.98
C ASN A 558 3.76 21.63 12.48
N GLY A 559 3.92 22.90 12.03
CA GLY A 559 5.09 23.73 12.28
C GLY A 559 6.22 23.47 11.27
N TYR A 560 6.97 24.52 10.97
CA TYR A 560 8.20 24.48 10.15
C TYR A 560 9.07 25.66 10.54
N LEU A 561 10.31 25.41 10.93
CA LEU A 561 11.23 26.46 11.36
C LEU A 561 11.98 27.05 10.16
N LEU A 562 11.72 28.29 9.85
CA LEU A 562 12.46 29.07 8.86
C LEU A 562 13.62 29.81 9.56
N PHE A 563 14.83 29.30 9.39
CA PHE A 563 16.04 29.86 10.01
C PHE A 563 16.47 31.17 9.34
N PRO A 564 17.30 31.99 10.02
CA PRO A 564 17.87 33.21 9.43
C PRO A 564 18.52 32.95 8.07
N GLN A 565 18.23 33.79 7.09
CA GLN A 565 18.74 33.73 5.71
C GLN A 565 18.34 32.48 4.91
N ALA A 566 17.38 31.70 5.40
CA ALA A 566 16.85 30.53 4.69
C ALA A 566 15.74 30.93 3.70
N PHE A 567 15.62 30.11 2.65
CA PHE A 567 14.56 30.15 1.64
C PHE A 567 13.61 28.98 1.85
N ILE A 568 12.34 29.17 1.50
CA ILE A 568 11.33 28.11 1.45
C ILE A 568 10.30 28.44 0.37
N ALA A 569 10.17 27.59 -0.62
CA ALA A 569 9.14 27.71 -1.64
C ALA A 569 7.88 26.93 -1.26
N LEU A 570 6.74 27.60 -1.29
CA LEU A 570 5.42 27.10 -0.93
C LEU A 570 4.65 26.77 -2.21
N THR A 571 4.13 25.57 -2.34
CA THR A 571 3.30 25.14 -3.48
C THR A 571 2.28 24.09 -3.05
N SER A 572 1.20 23.94 -3.82
CA SER A 572 0.20 22.89 -3.57
C SER A 572 0.70 21.49 -3.93
N ASP A 573 1.68 21.38 -4.85
CA ASP A 573 2.25 20.11 -5.31
C ASP A 573 3.77 20.21 -5.50
N VAL A 574 4.49 19.68 -4.53
CA VAL A 574 5.97 19.66 -4.51
C VAL A 574 6.55 18.79 -5.63
N ALA A 575 5.93 17.63 -5.90
CA ALA A 575 6.42 16.70 -6.91
C ALA A 575 6.30 17.31 -8.33
N SER A 576 5.17 17.94 -8.63
CA SER A 576 4.95 18.69 -9.87
C SER A 576 5.99 19.82 -10.03
N LEU A 577 6.22 20.61 -8.98
CA LEU A 577 7.20 21.70 -9.01
C LEU A 577 8.63 21.18 -9.31
N GLN A 578 9.06 20.09 -8.65
CA GLN A 578 10.36 19.46 -8.87
C GLN A 578 10.51 18.87 -10.28
N SER A 579 9.43 18.32 -10.85
CA SER A 579 9.45 17.74 -12.20
C SER A 579 9.65 18.83 -13.28
N ILE A 580 9.13 20.03 -13.05
CA ILE A 580 9.20 21.16 -13.98
C ILE A 580 10.51 21.93 -13.83
N TYR A 581 10.98 22.11 -12.60
CA TYR A 581 12.20 22.85 -12.25
C TYR A 581 13.23 21.92 -11.62
N ALA A 582 14.02 21.26 -12.45
CA ALA A 582 14.96 20.21 -12.05
C ALA A 582 16.03 20.65 -11.03
N ASN A 583 16.30 21.96 -10.92
CA ASN A 583 17.23 22.54 -9.96
C ASN A 583 16.60 22.88 -8.61
N ALA A 584 15.29 22.64 -8.42
CA ALA A 584 14.59 22.91 -7.17
C ALA A 584 15.18 22.08 -6.00
N ILE A 585 15.47 22.76 -4.88
CA ILE A 585 16.05 22.08 -3.70
C ILE A 585 14.92 21.50 -2.84
N GLY A 586 14.71 20.18 -2.92
CA GLY A 586 13.58 19.48 -2.31
C GLY A 586 13.36 19.78 -0.82
N ASN A 587 14.43 19.87 -0.03
CA ASN A 587 14.34 20.17 1.41
C ASN A 587 13.89 21.63 1.73
N ASN A 588 13.88 22.50 0.73
CA ASN A 588 13.43 23.88 0.83
C ASN A 588 12.09 24.08 0.09
N LEU A 589 11.35 23.01 -0.17
CA LEU A 589 10.00 23.04 -0.73
C LEU A 589 9.01 22.57 0.34
N LEU A 590 7.91 23.27 0.49
CA LEU A 590 6.87 22.94 1.45
C LEU A 590 5.51 22.86 0.75
N LYS A 591 4.80 21.74 0.92
CA LYS A 591 3.42 21.63 0.48
C LYS A 591 2.54 22.54 1.35
N ALA A 592 1.89 23.50 0.74
CA ALA A 592 1.01 24.45 1.40
C ALA A 592 -0.18 24.79 0.51
N SER A 593 -1.33 25.06 1.12
CA SER A 593 -2.45 25.65 0.40
C SER A 593 -2.13 27.12 0.08
N LEU A 594 -2.33 27.53 -1.17
CA LEU A 594 -2.14 28.90 -1.61
C LEU A 594 -3.46 29.50 -2.05
N PRO A 595 -3.69 30.83 -1.87
CA PRO A 595 -4.77 31.51 -2.56
C PRO A 595 -4.52 31.47 -4.08
N GLY A 596 -5.56 31.46 -4.90
CA GLY A 596 -5.40 31.53 -6.35
C GLY A 596 -4.75 32.84 -6.76
N PHE A 597 -3.65 32.77 -7.53
CA PHE A 597 -2.99 33.94 -8.10
C PHE A 597 -3.42 34.10 -9.56
N ASN A 598 -3.82 35.31 -9.93
CA ASN A 598 -4.21 35.60 -11.31
C ASN A 598 -2.97 35.75 -12.21
N ASP A 599 -3.02 35.20 -13.41
CA ASP A 599 -1.90 35.20 -14.38
C ASP A 599 -1.45 36.59 -14.85
N ASP A 600 -2.27 37.60 -14.66
CA ASP A 600 -1.98 38.99 -15.12
C ASP A 600 -1.43 39.86 -14.01
N LYS A 601 -2.13 39.95 -12.90
CA LYS A 601 -1.84 40.79 -11.74
C LYS A 601 -2.62 40.31 -10.53
N GLY A 602 -2.07 40.51 -9.36
CA GLY A 602 -2.72 40.15 -8.11
C GLY A 602 -1.94 40.65 -6.91
N VAL A 603 -2.36 40.17 -5.75
CA VAL A 603 -1.76 40.53 -4.47
C VAL A 603 -1.41 39.26 -3.72
N CYS A 604 -0.16 39.13 -3.32
CA CYS A 604 0.29 38.14 -2.35
C CYS A 604 0.63 38.85 -1.03
N VAL A 605 0.07 38.38 0.07
CA VAL A 605 0.30 38.95 1.41
C VAL A 605 0.81 37.87 2.34
N ILE A 606 1.85 38.15 3.07
CA ILE A 606 2.33 37.35 4.19
C ILE A 606 1.89 38.02 5.48
N THR A 607 1.21 37.25 6.35
CA THR A 607 0.71 37.76 7.63
C THR A 607 1.12 36.86 8.77
N ASP A 608 1.03 37.36 9.99
CA ASP A 608 0.99 36.56 11.18
C ASP A 608 -0.39 35.85 11.32
N PHE A 609 -0.55 35.04 12.37
CA PHE A 609 -1.80 34.32 12.63
C PHE A 609 -2.99 35.28 12.87
N ALA A 610 -2.74 36.47 13.42
CA ALA A 610 -3.74 37.52 13.70
C ALA A 610 -4.05 38.41 12.46
N LEU A 611 -3.48 38.07 11.29
CA LEU A 611 -3.60 38.82 10.04
C LEU A 611 -2.90 40.21 10.02
N ASN A 612 -1.94 40.46 10.92
CA ASN A 612 -1.04 41.58 10.79
C ASN A 612 -0.06 41.31 9.61
N ARG A 613 0.09 42.30 8.73
CA ARG A 613 0.94 42.15 7.55
C ARG A 613 2.41 42.16 7.91
N ILE A 614 3.14 41.15 7.39
CA ILE A 614 4.58 41.02 7.49
C ILE A 614 5.25 41.50 6.21
N ASP A 615 4.72 41.10 5.05
CA ASP A 615 5.13 41.55 3.73
C ASP A 615 3.94 41.50 2.76
N GLN A 616 4.01 42.29 1.68
CA GLN A 616 2.97 42.30 0.64
C GLN A 616 3.59 42.65 -0.72
N LEU A 617 3.19 41.92 -1.74
CA LEU A 617 3.55 42.10 -3.13
C LEU A 617 2.30 42.29 -4.00
N ASN A 618 2.18 43.45 -4.65
CA ASN A 618 1.19 43.68 -5.69
C ASN A 618 1.87 43.39 -7.04
N TYR A 619 1.89 42.13 -7.44
CA TYR A 619 2.58 41.73 -8.66
C TYR A 619 1.80 42.08 -9.94
N ASN A 620 2.53 42.22 -11.06
CA ASN A 620 1.97 42.45 -12.37
C ASN A 620 2.84 41.77 -13.44
N LYS A 621 2.24 41.09 -14.41
CA LYS A 621 2.96 40.44 -15.52
C LYS A 621 3.82 41.39 -16.35
N ARG A 622 3.52 42.71 -16.34
CA ARG A 622 4.34 43.71 -16.99
C ARG A 622 5.72 43.92 -16.35
N TRP A 623 5.95 43.36 -15.20
CA TRP A 623 7.26 43.37 -14.53
C TRP A 623 8.20 42.28 -15.07
N HIS A 624 7.65 41.32 -15.85
CA HIS A 624 8.47 40.41 -16.60
C HIS A 624 9.32 41.13 -17.63
N PHE A 625 10.48 40.55 -17.90
CA PHE A 625 11.39 41.10 -18.88
C PHE A 625 10.73 41.15 -20.28
N PRO A 626 10.67 42.35 -20.93
CA PRO A 626 9.84 42.57 -22.13
C PRO A 626 10.26 41.74 -23.36
N LEU A 627 11.47 41.14 -23.35
CA LEU A 627 11.98 40.34 -24.46
C LEU A 627 11.78 38.81 -24.24
N ILE A 628 11.04 38.40 -23.25
CA ILE A 628 10.58 37.02 -23.07
C ILE A 628 9.26 36.87 -23.83
N ASP A 629 9.29 36.07 -24.89
CA ASP A 629 8.13 35.84 -25.76
C ASP A 629 7.02 35.02 -25.05
N ASP A 630 7.37 33.98 -24.30
CA ASP A 630 6.46 33.15 -23.51
C ASP A 630 6.80 33.28 -22.02
N GLN A 631 5.86 33.86 -21.27
CA GLN A 631 6.00 34.07 -19.82
C GLN A 631 5.44 32.89 -18.99
N ASN A 632 4.91 31.82 -19.63
CA ASN A 632 4.40 30.67 -18.92
C ASN A 632 5.55 29.91 -18.22
N GLY A 633 5.45 29.74 -16.92
CA GLY A 633 6.48 29.11 -16.10
C GLY A 633 7.70 29.97 -15.84
N VAL A 634 7.58 31.30 -16.01
CA VAL A 634 8.64 32.26 -15.65
C VAL A 634 8.24 32.97 -14.36
N SER A 635 9.04 32.84 -13.31
CA SER A 635 8.80 33.53 -12.05
C SER A 635 9.28 35.00 -12.06
N LEU A 636 8.73 35.77 -11.14
CA LEU A 636 9.29 37.07 -10.76
C LEU A 636 10.18 36.88 -9.53
N GLU A 637 11.43 37.29 -9.62
CA GLU A 637 12.44 37.24 -8.59
C GLU A 637 12.76 38.60 -8.00
N ARG A 638 12.93 38.65 -6.68
CA ARG A 638 13.44 39.82 -5.95
C ARG A 638 14.94 39.99 -6.21
N ILE A 639 15.39 41.22 -6.47
CA ILE A 639 16.80 41.54 -6.77
C ILE A 639 17.56 41.89 -5.50
N TRP A 640 17.04 42.78 -4.64
CA TRP A 640 17.67 43.20 -3.40
C TRP A 640 16.76 43.01 -2.18
N PHE A 641 17.29 42.49 -1.10
CA PHE A 641 16.54 42.31 0.15
C PHE A 641 16.31 43.62 0.90
N ASN A 642 17.17 44.65 0.74
CA ASN A 642 17.08 45.94 1.41
C ASN A 642 16.16 46.94 0.69
N LYS A 643 15.63 46.62 -0.49
CA LYS A 643 14.63 47.42 -1.18
C LYS A 643 13.21 46.97 -0.86
N GLY A 644 12.26 47.94 -0.94
CA GLY A 644 10.85 47.65 -0.66
C GLY A 644 10.23 46.63 -1.61
N THR A 645 9.36 45.79 -1.09
CA THR A 645 8.65 44.75 -1.87
C THR A 645 7.73 45.34 -2.94
N GLN A 646 7.19 46.54 -2.73
CA GLN A 646 6.33 47.21 -3.70
C GLN A 646 7.09 47.98 -4.79
N ASP A 647 8.41 48.06 -4.72
CA ASP A 647 9.22 48.70 -5.76
C ASP A 647 9.33 47.75 -6.96
N SER A 648 8.62 48.07 -8.06
CA SER A 648 8.64 47.28 -9.29
C SER A 648 10.03 47.09 -9.91
N THR A 649 10.96 48.00 -9.64
CA THR A 649 12.36 47.91 -10.09
C THR A 649 13.19 46.93 -9.28
N ASN A 650 12.63 46.42 -8.18
CA ASN A 650 13.23 45.36 -7.35
C ASN A 650 12.84 43.92 -7.81
N TRP A 651 12.11 43.83 -8.90
CA TRP A 651 11.63 42.56 -9.42
C TRP A 651 12.05 42.37 -10.87
N HIS A 652 12.40 41.11 -11.21
CA HIS A 652 12.79 40.77 -12.56
C HIS A 652 12.41 39.30 -12.85
N SER A 653 12.23 38.96 -14.11
CA SER A 653 12.07 37.58 -14.54
C SER A 653 13.30 36.75 -14.17
N ALA A 654 13.09 35.55 -13.66
CA ALA A 654 14.14 34.58 -13.47
C ALA A 654 14.92 34.30 -14.78
N ALA A 655 16.20 34.04 -14.68
CA ALA A 655 17.05 33.85 -15.85
C ALA A 655 16.79 32.52 -16.56
N GLU A 656 17.03 32.46 -17.86
CA GLU A 656 16.93 31.26 -18.68
C GLU A 656 17.88 30.16 -18.21
N ALA A 657 19.08 30.55 -17.73
CA ALA A 657 20.12 29.62 -17.26
C ALA A 657 19.68 28.73 -16.11
N VAL A 658 18.72 29.18 -15.29
CA VAL A 658 18.16 28.41 -14.16
C VAL A 658 16.82 27.74 -14.52
N GLY A 659 16.38 27.80 -15.77
CA GLY A 659 15.09 27.26 -16.23
C GLY A 659 13.90 28.13 -15.90
N TYR A 660 14.11 29.44 -15.69
CA TYR A 660 13.10 30.48 -15.44
C TYR A 660 12.42 30.45 -14.05
N ALA A 661 12.99 29.71 -13.07
CA ALA A 661 12.64 29.81 -11.67
C ALA A 661 13.73 29.21 -10.76
N THR A 662 13.77 29.65 -9.49
CA THR A 662 14.77 29.22 -8.49
C THR A 662 14.13 28.72 -7.18
N PRO A 663 13.12 27.82 -7.22
CA PRO A 663 12.42 27.42 -6.01
C PRO A 663 13.31 26.68 -5.02
N GLY A 664 13.40 27.22 -3.79
CA GLY A 664 14.16 26.66 -2.69
C GLY A 664 15.62 27.13 -2.60
N TYR A 665 16.07 28.06 -3.44
CA TYR A 665 17.44 28.58 -3.39
C TYR A 665 17.50 30.06 -3.85
N LYS A 666 18.69 30.62 -3.75
CA LYS A 666 18.94 32.02 -4.06
C LYS A 666 18.53 32.39 -5.49
N ASN A 667 17.79 33.47 -5.65
CA ASN A 667 17.33 34.00 -6.94
C ASN A 667 18.47 34.21 -7.93
N SER A 668 18.22 33.88 -9.19
CA SER A 668 19.17 34.09 -10.31
C SER A 668 19.50 35.54 -10.55
N GLN A 669 18.52 36.44 -10.24
CA GLN A 669 18.64 37.87 -10.40
C GLN A 669 19.12 38.58 -9.12
N SER A 670 19.40 37.86 -8.03
CA SER A 670 19.84 38.47 -6.77
C SER A 670 21.24 39.10 -6.88
N LEU A 671 21.34 40.34 -6.48
CA LEU A 671 22.59 41.12 -6.45
C LEU A 671 23.11 41.25 -5.01
N ASN A 672 24.40 40.93 -4.82
CA ASN A 672 25.13 41.28 -3.61
C ASN A 672 25.78 42.66 -3.76
N GLU A 673 25.86 43.44 -2.67
CA GLU A 673 26.46 44.78 -2.68
C GLU A 673 27.96 44.81 -3.03
N GLN A 674 28.64 43.66 -3.09
CA GLN A 674 30.08 43.55 -3.41
C GLN A 674 30.33 42.41 -4.39
N LEU A 675 30.05 42.60 -5.68
CA LEU A 675 30.53 41.68 -6.72
C LEU A 675 31.97 42.13 -7.16
N PRO A 676 32.98 41.23 -7.13
CA PRO A 676 34.22 41.50 -7.81
C PRO A 676 33.97 41.50 -9.32
N VAL A 677 34.17 42.62 -9.96
CA VAL A 677 33.91 42.83 -11.39
C VAL A 677 34.95 42.08 -12.22
N LYS A 678 34.71 40.86 -12.63
CA LYS A 678 35.33 40.18 -13.76
C LYS A 678 34.30 40.14 -14.90
N ASP A 679 34.35 41.13 -15.77
CA ASP A 679 33.31 41.37 -16.80
C ASP A 679 33.09 40.16 -17.73
N PHE A 680 34.18 39.49 -18.23
CA PHE A 680 34.08 38.39 -19.17
C PHE A 680 35.37 37.54 -19.14
N VAL A 681 35.25 36.21 -18.83
CA VAL A 681 36.36 35.28 -18.67
C VAL A 681 36.12 34.02 -19.50
N ILE A 682 37.19 33.55 -20.17
CA ILE A 682 37.17 32.29 -20.94
C ILE A 682 37.97 31.23 -20.18
N THR A 683 37.46 30.03 -20.11
CA THR A 683 38.15 28.90 -19.45
C THR A 683 37.79 27.56 -20.12
N PRO A 684 38.72 26.76 -20.54
CA PRO A 684 40.14 27.09 -20.76
C PRO A 684 40.33 28.01 -21.99
N GLU A 685 41.47 28.69 -22.10
CA GLU A 685 41.76 29.51 -23.30
C GLU A 685 42.21 28.66 -24.51
N VAL A 686 42.56 27.41 -24.27
CA VAL A 686 42.86 26.40 -25.29
C VAL A 686 42.08 25.14 -24.98
N PHE A 687 41.31 24.63 -25.93
CA PHE A 687 40.55 23.39 -25.75
C PHE A 687 40.67 22.49 -26.99
N SER A 688 40.45 21.18 -26.81
CA SER A 688 40.47 20.18 -27.88
C SER A 688 39.19 19.40 -27.88
N PRO A 689 38.23 19.68 -28.78
CA PRO A 689 36.94 19.00 -28.84
C PRO A 689 37.11 17.61 -29.50
N ASP A 690 37.77 16.66 -28.84
CA ASP A 690 38.04 15.31 -29.32
C ASP A 690 37.37 14.21 -28.46
N ASN A 691 36.64 14.62 -27.44
CA ASN A 691 35.85 13.78 -26.55
C ASN A 691 36.68 12.77 -25.74
N ASP A 692 37.93 13.17 -25.37
CA ASP A 692 38.80 12.36 -24.54
C ASP A 692 38.61 12.59 -23.03
N GLY A 693 37.70 13.50 -22.64
CA GLY A 693 37.38 13.87 -21.26
C GLY A 693 38.26 14.98 -20.68
N TYR A 694 39.17 15.57 -21.50
CA TYR A 694 40.04 16.64 -21.06
C TYR A 694 39.92 17.87 -21.97
N ASN A 695 39.40 18.98 -21.42
CA ASN A 695 39.21 20.23 -22.16
C ASN A 695 38.42 20.08 -23.49
N ASP A 696 37.39 19.24 -23.49
CA ASP A 696 36.53 19.00 -24.66
C ASP A 696 35.60 20.17 -24.96
N VAL A 697 35.34 21.03 -23.98
CA VAL A 697 34.49 22.22 -24.10
C VAL A 697 35.21 23.46 -23.57
N ILE A 698 34.81 24.60 -24.12
CA ILE A 698 35.24 25.91 -23.66
C ILE A 698 34.04 26.65 -23.02
N THR A 699 34.25 27.23 -21.84
CA THR A 699 33.25 27.97 -21.10
C THR A 699 33.53 29.46 -21.12
N PHE A 700 32.54 30.25 -21.38
CA PHE A 700 32.52 31.69 -21.35
C PHE A 700 31.72 32.17 -20.14
N ASN A 701 32.40 32.71 -19.13
CA ASN A 701 31.78 33.27 -17.92
C ASN A 701 31.60 34.75 -18.06
N ILE A 702 30.41 35.25 -17.75
CA ILE A 702 30.05 36.66 -17.87
C ILE A 702 29.42 37.17 -16.56
N SER A 703 29.80 38.41 -16.14
CA SER A 703 29.26 39.06 -14.96
C SER A 703 28.68 40.41 -15.32
N MET A 704 27.46 40.68 -14.85
CA MET A 704 26.73 41.93 -15.04
C MET A 704 26.47 42.62 -13.71
N ASN A 705 26.63 43.97 -13.67
CA ASN A 705 26.42 44.75 -12.45
C ASN A 705 24.93 44.98 -12.13
N GLU A 706 24.06 44.69 -13.06
CA GLU A 706 22.61 44.85 -12.96
C GLU A 706 21.92 43.78 -13.80
N PRO A 707 20.71 43.30 -13.42
CA PRO A 707 19.96 42.31 -14.17
C PRO A 707 19.38 42.88 -15.46
N GLY A 708 18.77 42.01 -16.29
CA GLY A 708 18.00 42.43 -17.46
C GLY A 708 18.81 42.58 -18.74
N TYR A 709 20.02 42.07 -18.79
CA TYR A 709 20.77 41.99 -20.05
C TYR A 709 20.39 40.79 -20.87
N ILE A 710 20.21 40.97 -22.17
CA ILE A 710 20.11 39.93 -23.17
C ILE A 710 21.46 39.76 -23.87
N LEU A 711 21.92 38.54 -23.99
CA LEU A 711 23.18 38.19 -24.63
C LEU A 711 22.94 37.61 -26.01
N ASN A 712 23.72 38.12 -26.97
CA ASN A 712 24.03 37.41 -28.22
C ASN A 712 25.51 37.10 -28.27
N ALA A 713 25.89 35.84 -28.59
CA ALA A 713 27.28 35.46 -28.72
C ALA A 713 27.51 34.70 -30.01
N LYS A 714 28.58 35.03 -30.69
CA LYS A 714 28.98 34.44 -31.99
C LYS A 714 30.45 34.08 -31.97
N ILE A 715 30.79 33.01 -32.67
CA ILE A 715 32.21 32.58 -32.85
C ILE A 715 32.60 32.80 -34.29
N TYR A 716 33.78 33.41 -34.45
CA TYR A 716 34.40 33.67 -35.74
C TYR A 716 35.76 33.00 -35.80
N ASN A 717 36.17 32.55 -36.99
CA ASN A 717 37.53 32.11 -37.24
C ASN A 717 38.51 33.30 -37.43
N GLU A 718 39.78 33.00 -37.62
CA GLU A 718 40.87 33.99 -37.84
C GLU A 718 40.62 34.90 -39.05
N ALA A 719 39.94 34.39 -40.08
CA ALA A 719 39.58 35.16 -41.28
C ALA A 719 38.31 36.05 -41.07
N GLY A 720 37.74 36.07 -39.85
CA GLY A 720 36.52 36.85 -39.55
C GLY A 720 35.22 36.25 -40.08
N GLN A 721 35.26 34.98 -40.51
CA GLN A 721 34.06 34.28 -40.96
C GLN A 721 33.28 33.71 -39.78
N LEU A 722 31.93 33.86 -39.80
CA LEU A 722 31.08 33.32 -38.78
C LEU A 722 31.11 31.79 -38.80
N VAL A 723 31.40 31.17 -37.65
CA VAL A 723 31.51 29.72 -37.46
C VAL A 723 30.29 29.21 -36.70
N ARG A 724 29.87 29.90 -35.65
CA ARG A 724 28.76 29.50 -34.80
C ARG A 724 27.99 30.71 -34.27
N ASN A 725 26.66 30.68 -34.40
CA ASN A 725 25.77 31.54 -33.59
C ASN A 725 25.55 30.81 -32.25
N LEU A 726 26.42 31.05 -31.29
CA LEU A 726 26.49 30.27 -30.06
C LEU A 726 25.33 30.55 -29.11
N VAL A 727 25.00 31.82 -28.93
CA VAL A 727 23.90 32.26 -28.07
C VAL A 727 23.05 33.27 -28.85
N LYS A 728 21.72 33.11 -28.79
CA LYS A 728 20.74 34.02 -29.37
C LYS A 728 19.76 34.47 -28.30
N SER A 729 19.70 35.78 -28.03
CA SER A 729 18.71 36.41 -27.14
C SER A 729 18.53 35.72 -25.76
N LYS A 730 19.64 35.30 -25.12
CA LYS A 730 19.62 34.72 -23.79
C LYS A 730 19.53 35.80 -22.73
N LEU A 731 18.51 35.73 -21.84
CA LEU A 731 18.46 36.55 -20.64
C LEU A 731 19.57 36.09 -19.67
N LEU A 732 20.42 37.04 -19.27
CA LEU A 732 21.52 36.76 -18.35
C LEU A 732 21.11 36.89 -16.89
N ALA A 733 21.57 35.94 -16.08
CA ALA A 733 21.76 36.18 -14.66
C ALA A 733 22.88 37.19 -14.41
N PRO A 734 22.99 37.84 -13.22
CA PRO A 734 24.12 38.71 -12.87
C PRO A 734 25.48 38.02 -12.99
N GLU A 735 25.54 36.71 -12.71
CA GLU A 735 26.63 35.83 -13.05
C GLU A 735 26.09 34.67 -13.88
N ASP A 736 26.59 34.49 -15.08
CA ASP A 736 26.11 33.47 -16.03
C ASP A 736 27.27 32.90 -16.83
N SER A 737 27.00 31.76 -17.48
CA SER A 737 27.97 31.10 -18.35
C SER A 737 27.29 30.47 -19.57
N PHE A 738 28.06 30.29 -20.60
CA PHE A 738 27.69 29.53 -21.80
C PHE A 738 28.94 28.81 -22.32
N MET A 739 28.74 27.75 -23.06
CA MET A 739 29.83 26.89 -23.52
C MET A 739 29.78 26.63 -25.01
N TRP A 740 30.90 26.20 -25.54
CA TRP A 740 31.01 25.69 -26.91
C TRP A 740 31.77 24.39 -26.95
N ASP A 741 31.25 23.44 -27.66
CA ASP A 741 31.77 22.08 -27.89
C ASP A 741 32.63 21.94 -29.17
N GLY A 742 32.99 23.05 -29.82
CA GLY A 742 33.72 23.04 -31.07
C GLY A 742 32.94 22.67 -32.32
N ILE A 743 31.60 22.56 -32.22
CA ILE A 743 30.73 22.25 -33.39
C ILE A 743 30.27 23.56 -34.06
N THR A 744 30.34 23.63 -35.38
CA THR A 744 29.94 24.77 -36.21
C THR A 744 28.43 24.80 -36.44
N ASP A 745 27.90 25.90 -36.99
CA ASP A 745 26.49 25.98 -37.42
C ASP A 745 26.12 24.97 -38.53
N LYS A 746 27.12 24.32 -39.17
CA LYS A 746 26.92 23.29 -40.22
C LYS A 746 27.01 21.87 -39.64
N ASN A 747 27.10 21.71 -38.32
CA ASN A 747 27.35 20.47 -37.59
C ASN A 747 28.69 19.79 -37.93
N ASP A 748 29.67 20.53 -38.40
CA ASP A 748 31.04 20.07 -38.59
C ASP A 748 31.92 20.42 -37.41
N LYS A 749 32.95 19.64 -37.14
CA LYS A 749 33.98 19.99 -36.13
C LYS A 749 34.81 21.19 -36.61
N ALA A 750 35.01 22.17 -35.72
CA ALA A 750 35.82 23.33 -36.02
C ALA A 750 37.27 22.92 -36.27
N SER A 751 37.92 23.55 -37.25
CA SER A 751 39.34 23.33 -37.56
C SER A 751 40.24 23.82 -36.45
N VAL A 752 41.41 23.20 -36.32
CA VAL A 752 42.47 23.71 -35.40
C VAL A 752 42.83 25.13 -35.82
N GLY A 753 42.90 26.05 -34.85
CA GLY A 753 43.21 27.43 -35.12
C GLY A 753 42.76 28.40 -34.04
N ILE A 754 42.94 29.69 -34.32
CA ILE A 754 42.50 30.77 -33.43
C ILE A 754 41.07 31.15 -33.79
N TYR A 755 40.23 31.25 -32.76
CA TYR A 755 38.85 31.70 -32.86
C TYR A 755 38.62 32.92 -32.00
N ILE A 756 37.57 33.66 -32.31
CA ILE A 756 37.19 34.87 -31.61
C ILE A 756 35.74 34.67 -31.17
N VAL A 757 35.46 34.76 -29.88
CA VAL A 757 34.10 34.98 -29.39
C VAL A 757 33.82 36.48 -29.42
N TYR A 758 32.70 36.84 -30.03
CA TYR A 758 32.10 38.17 -29.95
C TYR A 758 30.79 38.05 -29.23
N ALA A 759 30.71 38.61 -28.05
CA ALA A 759 29.53 38.62 -27.22
C ALA A 759 29.00 40.07 -27.04
N GLU A 760 27.71 40.29 -27.26
CA GLU A 760 27.04 41.56 -27.10
C GLU A 760 25.87 41.39 -26.16
N ALA A 761 25.94 42.05 -25.03
CA ALA A 761 24.87 42.10 -24.03
C ALA A 761 24.21 43.46 -24.06
N PHE A 762 22.87 43.51 -24.14
CA PHE A 762 22.10 44.74 -24.18
C PHE A 762 20.85 44.63 -23.29
N ASN A 763 20.37 45.74 -22.79
CA ASN A 763 19.17 45.82 -21.96
C ASN A 763 18.09 46.71 -22.60
N PRO A 764 16.85 46.70 -22.08
CA PRO A 764 15.73 47.54 -22.62
C PRO A 764 15.99 49.04 -22.53
N GLU A 765 16.85 49.50 -21.61
CA GLU A 765 17.24 50.89 -21.47
C GLU A 765 18.29 51.34 -22.50
N GLY A 766 18.71 50.47 -23.43
CA GLY A 766 19.64 50.76 -24.50
C GLY A 766 21.12 50.67 -24.07
N LYS A 767 21.44 50.23 -22.85
CA LYS A 767 22.83 50.01 -22.46
C LYS A 767 23.37 48.78 -23.17
N THR A 768 24.56 48.87 -23.74
CA THR A 768 25.19 47.79 -24.47
C THR A 768 26.60 47.53 -23.95
N LYS A 769 26.95 46.27 -23.66
CA LYS A 769 28.32 45.82 -23.38
C LYS A 769 28.77 44.89 -24.48
N LYS A 770 30.00 45.06 -24.99
CA LYS A 770 30.54 44.24 -26.06
C LYS A 770 31.87 43.64 -25.63
N TYR A 771 31.97 42.32 -25.80
CA TYR A 771 33.16 41.58 -25.46
C TYR A 771 33.72 40.90 -26.70
N LYS A 772 35.03 40.97 -26.85
CA LYS A 772 35.78 40.33 -27.92
C LYS A 772 36.98 39.68 -27.32
N LYS A 773 37.05 38.32 -27.35
CA LYS A 773 38.20 37.56 -26.85
C LYS A 773 38.59 36.47 -27.81
N ALA A 774 39.92 36.23 -27.93
CA ALA A 774 40.44 35.13 -28.69
C ALA A 774 40.66 33.89 -27.82
N PHE A 775 40.57 32.71 -28.42
CA PHE A 775 40.85 31.41 -27.83
C PHE A 775 41.35 30.45 -28.92
N VAL A 776 41.81 29.27 -28.54
CA VAL A 776 42.39 28.31 -29.47
C VAL A 776 41.65 26.98 -29.45
N VAL A 777 41.31 26.49 -30.65
CA VAL A 777 40.92 25.09 -30.87
C VAL A 777 42.18 24.29 -31.21
N ALA A 778 42.50 23.29 -30.40
CA ALA A 778 43.64 22.38 -30.60
C ALA A 778 43.15 21.00 -31.14
N SER A 779 44.06 20.22 -31.65
CA SER A 779 43.77 18.86 -32.11
C SER A 779 43.84 17.81 -31.00
N LYS A 780 44.72 18.06 -30.01
CA LYS A 780 44.94 17.25 -28.80
C LYS A 780 45.74 18.10 -27.81
N LEU A 781 45.40 18.01 -26.53
CA LEU A 781 46.09 18.67 -25.45
C LEU A 781 46.75 17.67 -24.50
#